data_7c3c6deee8a14ed4c6fe797abd939d50
#
_entry.id   7c3c6deee8a14ed4c6fe797abd939d50
#
_cell.length_a   1.000
_cell.length_b   1.000
_cell.length_c   1.000
_cell.angle_alpha   90.00
_cell.angle_beta   90.00
_cell.angle_gamma   90.00
#
_symmetry.space_group_name_H-M   'P 1'
#
loop_
_entity.id
_entity.type
_entity.pdbx_description
1 polymer ?
#
loop_
_entity_poly.entity_id
_entity_poly.type
_entity_poly.pdbx_seq_one_letter_code
_entity_poly.pdbx_strand_id
1 'polypeptide(L)'
;MICLFFSFQTWASTTTTSCGDGCTKTETLDGSTNTHIITIDGDRTRSYPHNLAVLEDNKRYRLTNHLHLEHGGYKVDVPERNNARSAEIINYGKLISAAPAGATSAIDAQWGNITEKLHVTNYGEIRTDGLGGNECAICSRYFKRSPNGNTISTPTEVVYEVHNLGKEAQLLANGGPSIWLNNGKLTKINNEGTILSKSKVIPSVAIRYTTHADLQNSGNIKSLGHSAVFIQNANKINFMNSGHLESSDPTRTVVSLGGESVSLVNAGKISFSQDDPSKQSRAIGLTGSEKVELILKTGSKIEGFVATSPNGKNNQLILTETGEEQGLLYGKNKFQNFHTLTMRGEKWTLSDPFTFKETIHAESGQLVLKQGSLTAANIILGEKSELMFASDYALDGKFTHQGKFTFAHHEPTPVFKNVTINEDYQGHNGTLHLSADFNGTTNPTDTLFIRGNATGKTRVAIHHIGSDAENAVNGVKIIETNTSTDHAFVIDNYLSKGAFVYQLEKRHETNQDNWYLTSYIGGTPSYRAEMASYANNLYAAHQLFQLRLEDRLSRHHFLNQSADKIVWIRAVEGTNHNRMRDNQNTTKAQRYVTQLGATFINQTHYHAGVMFGYAKQNSKTHSSRVGTSRGKVQGYALGVYGTWYQNPNDDTGLYLDSWLQYQWFKNQVINPASSSDNYRTQGLSASLEVGYQRPIVRYAVADLKHSLNIQPQAQLIWHTLNDKQYKDQQNTLIVLMGHNNTQARLGVKVSLDSHFTHSQLNLKPYVEFNWLHNAKDYGVRINHVENRIEGTKQLLEYKAGIESQWGSHLRVWFNTTHQRGKQQFKDNQLNLGVNILF
;
A
#
# COMPACT_ATOMS: atom_id res chain seq x y z
N MET A 1 9.13 2.82 82.81
CA MET A 1 9.27 4.13 82.14
C MET A 1 8.18 4.19 81.06
N ILE A 2 7.05 4.77 81.41
CA ILE A 2 5.84 4.86 80.58
C ILE A 2 5.93 6.15 79.81
N CYS A 3 6.16 6.06 78.47
CA CYS A 3 6.02 7.23 77.55
C CYS A 3 4.56 7.39 77.16
N LEU A 4 3.91 8.36 77.70
CA LEU A 4 2.61 8.84 77.30
C LEU A 4 2.78 9.64 75.98
N PHE A 5 2.32 9.08 74.88
CA PHE A 5 2.08 9.84 73.65
C PHE A 5 0.77 10.62 73.78
N PHE A 6 0.87 11.92 74.00
CA PHE A 6 -0.24 12.82 73.73
C PHE A 6 -0.40 13.04 72.26
N SER A 7 -1.39 12.38 71.68
CA SER A 7 -1.91 12.78 70.37
C SER A 7 -2.69 14.07 70.55
N PHE A 8 -2.16 15.20 70.10
CA PHE A 8 -2.94 16.42 69.91
C PHE A 8 -3.94 16.17 68.79
N GLN A 9 -5.19 15.79 69.13
CA GLN A 9 -6.31 15.96 68.25
C GLN A 9 -6.59 17.44 68.10
N THR A 10 -6.26 18.03 66.97
CA THR A 10 -6.70 19.36 66.58
C THR A 10 -8.21 19.32 66.41
N TRP A 11 -8.90 19.98 67.28
CA TRP A 11 -10.38 20.08 67.28
C TRP A 11 -10.80 20.92 66.05
N ALA A 12 -11.58 20.34 65.15
CA ALA A 12 -12.25 21.06 64.06
C ALA A 12 -13.44 21.81 64.73
N SER A 13 -13.45 23.14 64.68
CA SER A 13 -14.62 23.92 65.06
C SER A 13 -15.56 24.06 63.86
N THR A 14 -16.77 23.62 64.02
CA THR A 14 -17.81 23.74 62.97
C THR A 14 -18.89 24.71 63.45
N THR A 15 -19.15 25.74 62.61
CA THR A 15 -20.22 26.71 62.86
C THR A 15 -21.23 26.62 61.73
N THR A 16 -22.50 26.49 62.06
CA THR A 16 -23.59 26.49 61.09
C THR A 16 -24.42 27.73 61.25
N THR A 17 -24.57 28.52 60.20
CA THR A 17 -25.30 29.77 60.18
C THR A 17 -26.37 29.76 59.09
N SER A 18 -27.49 30.37 59.31
CA SER A 18 -28.46 30.59 58.22
C SER A 18 -27.95 31.73 57.34
N CYS A 19 -27.92 31.51 56.04
CA CYS A 19 -27.59 32.53 55.03
C CYS A 19 -28.87 33.15 54.42
N GLY A 20 -30.04 33.01 55.14
CA GLY A 20 -31.37 33.49 54.75
C GLY A 20 -32.37 32.32 54.65
N ASP A 21 -33.61 32.62 54.31
CA ASP A 21 -34.70 31.61 54.22
C ASP A 21 -34.32 30.46 53.18
N GLY A 22 -34.26 29.24 53.69
CA GLY A 22 -34.00 28.02 52.93
C GLY A 22 -32.52 27.81 52.59
N CYS A 23 -31.60 28.55 53.19
CA CYS A 23 -30.15 28.39 52.95
C CYS A 23 -29.42 28.11 54.28
N THR A 24 -28.49 27.17 54.23
CA THR A 24 -27.64 26.79 55.35
C THR A 24 -26.18 26.94 54.97
N LYS A 25 -25.40 27.70 55.71
CA LYS A 25 -23.95 27.80 55.57
C LYS A 25 -23.26 27.08 56.71
N THR A 26 -22.46 26.08 56.41
CA THR A 26 -21.63 25.35 57.38
C THR A 26 -20.18 25.72 57.16
N GLU A 27 -19.51 26.24 58.21
CA GLU A 27 -18.07 26.56 58.13
C GLU A 27 -17.29 25.72 59.14
N THR A 28 -16.26 25.06 58.68
CA THR A 28 -15.37 24.18 59.46
C THR A 28 -13.93 24.58 59.21
N LEU A 29 -13.15 24.73 60.27
CA LEU A 29 -11.68 24.94 60.16
C LEU A 29 -10.99 23.58 60.26
N ASP A 30 -10.31 23.18 59.15
CA ASP A 30 -9.39 22.07 59.19
C ASP A 30 -8.04 22.54 59.78
N GLY A 31 -7.83 22.21 61.04
CA GLY A 31 -6.63 22.63 61.77
C GLY A 31 -5.33 22.02 61.24
N SER A 32 -5.39 20.89 60.56
CA SER A 32 -4.20 20.24 59.96
C SER A 32 -3.65 20.99 58.76
N THR A 33 -4.52 21.57 57.92
CA THR A 33 -4.17 22.33 56.70
C THR A 33 -4.36 23.82 56.83
N ASN A 34 -4.90 24.28 57.95
CA ASN A 34 -5.36 25.68 58.19
C ASN A 34 -6.29 26.16 57.04
N THR A 35 -7.22 25.32 56.64
CA THR A 35 -8.16 25.57 55.54
C THR A 35 -9.58 25.77 56.10
N HIS A 36 -10.20 26.88 55.72
CA HIS A 36 -11.63 27.14 56.00
C HIS A 36 -12.48 26.39 54.98
N ILE A 37 -13.27 25.41 55.42
CA ILE A 37 -14.19 24.63 54.58
C ILE A 37 -15.58 25.21 54.75
N ILE A 38 -16.17 25.69 53.66
CA ILE A 38 -17.50 26.31 53.64
C ILE A 38 -18.41 25.48 52.74
N THR A 39 -19.46 24.92 53.29
CA THR A 39 -20.49 24.20 52.53
C THR A 39 -21.79 24.99 52.58
N ILE A 40 -22.47 25.13 51.45
CA ILE A 40 -23.71 25.89 51.30
C ILE A 40 -24.74 24.99 50.61
N ASP A 41 -25.83 24.73 51.34
CA ASP A 41 -26.91 23.87 50.92
C ASP A 41 -28.26 24.60 51.01
N GLY A 42 -29.24 24.22 50.14
CA GLY A 42 -30.62 24.67 50.21
C GLY A 42 -31.19 25.17 48.87
N ASP A 43 -32.51 25.44 48.92
CA ASP A 43 -33.25 26.04 47.82
C ASP A 43 -33.75 27.44 48.25
N ARG A 44 -33.54 28.44 47.36
CA ARG A 44 -33.97 29.80 47.70
C ARG A 44 -34.68 30.53 46.59
N THR A 45 -35.81 31.13 46.88
CA THR A 45 -36.67 31.82 45.91
C THR A 45 -36.64 33.33 45.98
N ARG A 46 -35.90 33.97 46.94
CA ARG A 46 -35.85 35.43 47.11
C ARG A 46 -34.46 36.02 47.01
N SER A 47 -34.36 37.19 46.38
CA SER A 47 -33.15 37.92 46.08
C SER A 47 -32.74 38.93 47.15
N TYR A 48 -31.53 38.77 47.68
CA TYR A 48 -30.78 39.85 48.34
C TYR A 48 -29.29 39.79 47.93
N PRO A 49 -28.63 40.95 47.79
CA PRO A 49 -27.21 40.97 47.47
C PRO A 49 -26.41 40.69 48.74
N HIS A 50 -25.82 39.48 48.81
CA HIS A 50 -24.93 39.11 49.90
C HIS A 50 -23.71 38.41 49.37
N ASN A 51 -22.52 38.70 49.96
CA ASN A 51 -21.33 37.92 49.70
C ASN A 51 -21.52 36.50 50.28
N LEU A 52 -21.40 35.48 49.42
CA LEU A 52 -21.49 34.07 49.82
C LEU A 52 -20.29 33.69 50.67
N ALA A 53 -19.10 34.18 50.28
CA ALA A 53 -17.89 34.09 51.05
C ALA A 53 -17.00 35.33 50.81
N VAL A 54 -16.42 35.87 51.88
CA VAL A 54 -15.41 36.90 51.85
C VAL A 54 -14.06 36.23 52.19
N LEU A 55 -13.10 36.30 51.30
CA LEU A 55 -11.81 35.64 51.48
C LEU A 55 -10.84 36.62 52.16
N GLU A 56 -10.42 36.27 53.39
CA GLU A 56 -9.57 37.13 54.23
C GLU A 56 -8.06 36.88 53.96
N ASP A 57 -7.22 37.76 54.51
CA ASP A 57 -5.78 37.71 54.38
C ASP A 57 -5.15 36.41 54.90
N ASN A 58 -4.16 35.89 54.17
CA ASN A 58 -3.32 34.76 54.54
C ASN A 58 -4.06 33.42 54.82
N LYS A 59 -5.34 33.31 54.41
CA LYS A 59 -6.15 32.13 54.62
C LYS A 59 -6.29 31.28 53.37
N ARG A 60 -6.55 30.00 53.57
CA ARG A 60 -6.96 29.04 52.53
C ARG A 60 -8.43 28.71 52.68
N TYR A 61 -9.11 28.60 51.53
CA TYR A 61 -10.56 28.38 51.53
C TYR A 61 -10.91 27.22 50.62
N ARG A 62 -11.85 26.36 51.06
CA ARG A 62 -12.59 25.42 50.22
C ARG A 62 -14.08 25.73 50.37
N LEU A 63 -14.72 26.05 49.24
CA LEU A 63 -16.15 26.39 49.20
C LEU A 63 -16.85 25.35 48.30
N THR A 64 -17.91 24.71 48.85
CA THR A 64 -18.80 23.84 48.08
C THR A 64 -20.20 24.46 48.04
N ASN A 65 -20.71 24.68 46.81
CA ASN A 65 -22.04 25.28 46.62
C ASN A 65 -23.01 24.26 45.98
N HIS A 66 -24.08 23.95 46.69
CA HIS A 66 -25.21 23.15 46.23
C HIS A 66 -26.48 23.97 46.02
N LEU A 67 -26.46 25.27 46.22
CA LEU A 67 -27.58 26.16 46.21
C LEU A 67 -28.14 26.37 44.79
N HIS A 68 -29.46 26.18 44.60
CA HIS A 68 -30.17 26.49 43.37
C HIS A 68 -30.99 27.79 43.56
N LEU A 69 -30.63 28.82 42.80
CA LEU A 69 -31.26 30.14 42.87
C LEU A 69 -32.00 30.43 41.57
N GLU A 70 -33.27 30.83 41.69
CA GLU A 70 -34.02 31.37 40.56
C GLU A 70 -33.76 32.86 40.34
N HIS A 71 -33.59 33.64 41.42
CA HIS A 71 -33.26 35.08 41.36
C HIS A 71 -32.39 35.51 42.57
N GLY A 72 -31.33 36.27 42.33
CA GLY A 72 -30.52 36.88 43.38
C GLY A 72 -29.02 36.87 43.19
N GLY A 73 -28.29 37.77 43.80
CA GLY A 73 -26.88 37.98 43.66
C GLY A 73 -26.03 37.37 44.77
N TYR A 74 -25.32 36.28 44.46
CA TYR A 74 -24.30 35.74 45.36
C TYR A 74 -22.96 35.76 44.68
N LYS A 75 -21.93 36.24 45.43
CA LYS A 75 -20.56 36.27 44.97
C LYS A 75 -19.59 35.71 45.99
N VAL A 76 -18.47 35.17 45.48
CA VAL A 76 -17.28 34.93 46.28
C VAL A 76 -16.35 36.10 46.04
N ASP A 77 -16.03 36.83 47.06
CA ASP A 77 -15.31 38.12 47.01
C ASP A 77 -13.95 38.03 47.69
N VAL A 78 -12.89 38.55 47.05
CA VAL A 78 -11.63 38.91 47.68
C VAL A 78 -11.61 40.42 47.75
N PRO A 79 -11.88 41.02 48.95
CA PRO A 79 -11.96 42.46 49.13
C PRO A 79 -10.66 43.19 48.73
N GLU A 80 -10.81 44.48 48.42
CA GLU A 80 -9.65 45.35 48.12
C GLU A 80 -8.61 45.33 49.26
N ARG A 81 -7.32 45.11 48.87
CA ARG A 81 -6.18 44.98 49.76
C ARG A 81 -6.04 43.66 50.52
N ASN A 82 -6.99 42.73 50.44
CA ASN A 82 -6.80 41.38 50.99
C ASN A 82 -5.96 40.49 50.06
N ASN A 83 -5.13 39.63 50.66
CA ASN A 83 -4.30 38.65 49.95
C ASN A 83 -4.62 37.22 50.45
N ALA A 84 -5.70 36.63 49.98
CA ALA A 84 -6.00 35.25 50.30
C ALA A 84 -4.94 34.31 49.70
N ARG A 85 -4.57 33.24 50.44
CA ARG A 85 -3.53 32.31 49.93
C ARG A 85 -4.07 31.46 48.83
N SER A 86 -5.19 30.77 49.08
CA SER A 86 -5.82 29.94 48.03
C SER A 86 -7.33 29.91 48.22
N ALA A 87 -8.03 29.71 47.09
CA ALA A 87 -9.44 29.41 47.04
C ALA A 87 -9.71 28.22 46.13
N GLU A 88 -10.36 27.19 46.68
CA GLU A 88 -10.92 26.08 45.96
C GLU A 88 -12.45 26.19 46.00
N ILE A 89 -13.09 26.32 44.83
CA ILE A 89 -14.52 26.54 44.69
C ILE A 89 -15.13 25.40 43.86
N ILE A 90 -16.08 24.67 44.44
CA ILE A 90 -16.79 23.61 43.76
C ILE A 90 -18.27 24.01 43.68
N ASN A 91 -18.77 24.21 42.48
CA ASN A 91 -20.17 24.62 42.27
C ASN A 91 -20.98 23.53 41.61
N TYR A 92 -21.96 22.96 42.32
CA TYR A 92 -22.97 22.03 41.80
C TYR A 92 -24.28 22.73 41.46
N GLY A 93 -24.56 23.88 42.10
CA GLY A 93 -25.76 24.67 41.95
C GLY A 93 -25.58 25.86 41.01
N LYS A 94 -26.23 26.96 41.38
CA LYS A 94 -26.15 28.24 40.66
C LYS A 94 -25.46 29.30 41.54
N LEU A 95 -24.43 29.91 41.00
CA LEU A 95 -23.73 31.04 41.57
C LEU A 95 -23.94 32.26 40.65
N ILE A 96 -24.89 33.10 40.99
CA ILE A 96 -25.34 34.20 40.14
C ILE A 96 -25.08 35.54 40.85
N SER A 97 -24.30 36.40 40.21
CA SER A 97 -24.16 37.81 40.62
C SER A 97 -25.14 38.64 39.79
N ALA A 98 -26.27 39.05 40.43
CA ALA A 98 -27.27 39.91 39.81
C ALA A 98 -27.53 41.13 40.75
N ALA A 99 -27.41 42.34 40.23
CA ALA A 99 -27.78 43.54 40.95
C ALA A 99 -28.37 44.60 40.00
N PRO A 100 -29.39 45.34 40.42
CA PRO A 100 -30.03 46.37 39.58
C PRO A 100 -29.16 47.59 39.32
N ALA A 101 -28.13 47.84 40.15
CA ALA A 101 -27.17 48.91 39.99
C ALA A 101 -25.81 48.48 40.60
N GLY A 102 -24.81 48.17 39.80
CA GLY A 102 -23.46 47.79 40.24
C GLY A 102 -23.31 46.29 40.50
N ALA A 103 -23.79 45.43 39.57
CA ALA A 103 -23.46 44.02 39.58
C ALA A 103 -21.94 43.85 39.51
N THR A 104 -21.45 42.89 40.28
CA THR A 104 -20.05 42.52 40.35
C THR A 104 -19.82 41.16 39.70
N SER A 105 -18.58 40.73 39.67
CA SER A 105 -18.23 39.37 39.20
C SER A 105 -18.82 38.30 40.17
N ALA A 106 -19.15 37.14 39.68
CA ALA A 106 -19.68 36.07 40.54
C ALA A 106 -18.56 35.47 41.41
N ILE A 107 -17.36 35.27 40.84
CA ILE A 107 -16.14 35.00 41.57
C ILE A 107 -15.22 36.19 41.31
N ASP A 108 -15.01 37.02 42.33
CA ASP A 108 -14.35 38.33 42.23
C ASP A 108 -13.06 38.37 43.03
N ALA A 109 -11.95 38.25 42.36
CA ALA A 109 -10.60 38.46 42.90
C ALA A 109 -9.87 39.59 42.17
N GLN A 110 -10.60 40.59 41.66
CA GLN A 110 -9.98 41.69 40.89
C GLN A 110 -9.47 42.86 41.72
N TRP A 111 -9.97 43.04 42.91
CA TRP A 111 -9.57 44.12 43.83
C TRP A 111 -8.67 43.65 44.98
N GLY A 112 -8.82 42.37 45.39
CA GLY A 112 -7.89 41.64 46.24
C GLY A 112 -7.06 40.65 45.45
N ASN A 113 -6.17 39.92 46.12
CA ASN A 113 -5.25 39.01 45.47
C ASN A 113 -5.45 37.57 45.93
N ILE A 114 -5.30 36.62 45.03
CA ILE A 114 -4.99 35.24 45.38
C ILE A 114 -3.50 35.05 45.16
N THR A 115 -2.75 34.55 46.12
CA THR A 115 -1.29 34.54 46.08
C THR A 115 -0.68 33.18 45.74
N GLU A 116 -1.40 32.07 45.98
CA GLU A 116 -0.93 30.70 45.67
C GLU A 116 -1.77 30.04 44.58
N LYS A 117 -3.08 29.84 44.82
CA LYS A 117 -3.93 29.09 43.89
C LYS A 117 -5.40 29.52 43.90
N LEU A 118 -5.98 29.74 42.71
CA LEU A 118 -7.43 29.76 42.50
C LEU A 118 -7.82 28.52 41.70
N HIS A 119 -8.62 27.66 42.31
CA HIS A 119 -9.17 26.46 41.66
C HIS A 119 -10.70 26.53 41.66
N VAL A 120 -11.30 26.54 40.51
CA VAL A 120 -12.76 26.54 40.32
C VAL A 120 -13.20 25.33 39.54
N THR A 121 -14.09 24.52 40.13
CA THR A 121 -14.74 23.40 39.45
C THR A 121 -16.24 23.68 39.41
N ASN A 122 -16.78 23.81 38.19
CA ASN A 122 -18.18 24.10 37.97
C ASN A 122 -18.87 22.90 37.28
N TYR A 123 -19.92 22.40 37.90
CA TYR A 123 -20.86 21.41 37.36
C TYR A 123 -22.24 22.04 37.12
N GLY A 124 -22.56 23.23 37.65
CA GLY A 124 -23.79 23.96 37.52
C GLY A 124 -23.65 25.25 36.71
N GLU A 125 -24.20 26.33 37.17
CA GLU A 125 -24.16 27.66 36.55
C GLU A 125 -23.37 28.68 37.40
N ILE A 126 -22.39 29.34 36.78
CA ILE A 126 -21.75 30.53 37.34
C ILE A 126 -22.04 31.69 36.39
N ARG A 127 -22.75 32.73 36.85
CA ARG A 127 -23.20 33.81 35.98
C ARG A 127 -23.04 35.20 36.63
N THR A 128 -22.68 36.19 35.78
CA THR A 128 -22.86 37.59 36.13
C THR A 128 -23.84 38.25 35.19
N ASP A 129 -24.81 38.97 35.76
CA ASP A 129 -25.81 39.75 35.02
C ASP A 129 -25.36 41.21 34.86
N GLY A 130 -24.19 41.58 35.38
CA GLY A 130 -23.63 42.91 35.22
C GLY A 130 -23.40 43.28 33.75
N LEU A 131 -23.68 44.55 33.45
CA LEU A 131 -23.55 45.10 32.07
C LEU A 131 -22.23 45.84 31.88
N GLY A 132 -21.40 45.98 32.89
CA GLY A 132 -20.09 46.63 32.81
C GLY A 132 -19.03 45.69 32.21
N GLY A 133 -18.12 46.23 31.42
CA GLY A 133 -17.09 45.44 30.73
C GLY A 133 -16.07 44.79 31.68
N ASN A 134 -16.14 45.04 32.96
CA ASN A 134 -15.22 44.51 33.97
C ASN A 134 -15.80 43.38 34.82
N GLU A 135 -17.03 43.02 34.64
CA GLU A 135 -17.75 42.03 35.44
C GLU A 135 -17.70 40.65 34.79
N CYS A 136 -17.16 39.68 35.48
CA CYS A 136 -16.95 38.35 34.94
C CYS A 136 -17.75 37.29 35.72
N ALA A 137 -17.96 36.14 35.10
CA ALA A 137 -18.33 34.99 35.90
C ALA A 137 -17.16 34.59 36.82
N ILE A 138 -15.91 34.58 36.32
CA ILE A 138 -14.71 34.30 37.10
C ILE A 138 -13.66 35.35 36.76
N CYS A 139 -13.31 36.24 37.72
CA CYS A 139 -12.30 37.24 37.57
C CYS A 139 -11.14 37.08 38.58
N SER A 140 -9.94 37.10 38.11
CA SER A 140 -8.75 37.34 38.93
C SER A 140 -7.77 38.19 38.12
N ARG A 141 -7.71 39.47 38.50
CA ARG A 141 -6.90 40.50 37.81
C ARG A 141 -5.88 41.07 38.73
N TYR A 142 -4.89 40.30 39.13
CA TYR A 142 -3.81 40.83 39.93
C TYR A 142 -3.02 41.90 39.16
N PHE A 143 -3.07 43.13 39.68
CA PHE A 143 -2.20 44.21 39.19
C PHE A 143 -1.16 44.56 40.28
N LYS A 144 0.05 44.00 40.12
CA LYS A 144 1.16 44.49 40.94
C LYS A 144 1.44 45.95 40.52
N ARG A 145 1.35 46.91 41.43
CA ARG A 145 1.74 48.28 41.18
C ARG A 145 3.21 48.47 41.60
N SER A 146 3.99 49.16 40.79
CA SER A 146 5.32 49.60 41.17
C SER A 146 5.23 50.65 42.27
N PRO A 147 6.34 50.93 43.03
CA PRO A 147 6.35 52.01 43.96
C PRO A 147 5.93 53.38 43.39
N ASN A 148 6.07 53.53 42.08
CA ASN A 148 5.71 54.76 41.35
C ASN A 148 4.26 54.71 40.76
N GLY A 149 3.40 53.77 41.19
CA GLY A 149 1.98 53.68 40.80
C GLY A 149 1.71 53.04 39.45
N ASN A 150 2.75 52.68 38.69
CA ASN A 150 2.58 52.02 37.39
C ASN A 150 2.24 50.55 37.57
N THR A 151 1.32 50.04 36.74
CA THR A 151 0.92 48.61 36.72
C THR A 151 2.10 47.78 36.20
N ILE A 152 2.55 46.81 37.00
CA ILE A 152 3.55 45.82 36.56
C ILE A 152 2.82 44.63 35.92
N SER A 153 3.05 44.46 34.64
CA SER A 153 2.43 43.40 33.82
C SER A 153 3.37 42.18 33.69
N THR A 154 3.78 41.60 34.81
CA THR A 154 4.65 40.41 34.85
C THR A 154 3.91 39.22 35.48
N PRO A 155 4.18 37.97 35.04
CA PRO A 155 3.65 36.78 35.70
C PRO A 155 4.02 36.74 37.20
N THR A 156 3.12 36.22 38.01
CA THR A 156 3.30 35.95 39.46
C THR A 156 3.47 34.44 39.67
N GLU A 157 3.56 34.01 40.94
CA GLU A 157 3.63 32.59 41.29
C GLU A 157 2.22 31.92 41.34
N VAL A 158 1.14 32.62 41.05
CA VAL A 158 -0.25 32.15 41.21
C VAL A 158 -0.59 31.13 40.16
N VAL A 159 -1.25 30.06 40.62
CA VAL A 159 -1.83 29.01 39.74
C VAL A 159 -3.33 29.23 39.62
N TYR A 160 -3.82 29.37 38.38
CA TYR A 160 -5.24 29.43 38.08
C TYR A 160 -5.69 28.10 37.43
N GLU A 161 -6.72 27.46 37.99
CA GLU A 161 -7.34 26.26 37.42
C GLU A 161 -8.86 26.47 37.37
N VAL A 162 -9.46 26.41 36.19
CA VAL A 162 -10.89 26.52 35.97
C VAL A 162 -11.38 25.32 35.21
N HIS A 163 -12.24 24.54 35.80
CA HIS A 163 -12.86 23.37 35.24
C HIS A 163 -14.39 23.55 35.13
N ASN A 164 -14.91 23.60 33.91
CA ASN A 164 -16.35 23.68 33.63
C ASN A 164 -16.75 22.30 33.06
N LEU A 165 -17.20 21.40 33.95
CA LEU A 165 -17.31 19.98 33.72
C LEU A 165 -18.76 19.54 33.52
N GLY A 166 -18.98 18.74 32.46
CA GLY A 166 -20.30 18.25 32.06
C GLY A 166 -21.03 19.19 31.10
N LYS A 167 -21.88 18.64 30.26
CA LYS A 167 -22.58 19.36 29.18
C LYS A 167 -23.51 20.49 29.68
N GLU A 168 -24.05 20.34 30.87
CA GLU A 168 -24.97 21.31 31.48
C GLU A 168 -24.23 22.43 32.21
N ALA A 169 -22.96 22.29 32.46
CA ALA A 169 -22.16 23.31 33.17
C ALA A 169 -22.03 24.61 32.35
N GLN A 170 -22.27 25.74 32.97
CA GLN A 170 -22.31 27.05 32.32
C GLN A 170 -21.51 28.11 33.04
N LEU A 171 -20.72 28.87 32.26
CA LEU A 171 -20.04 30.09 32.70
C LEU A 171 -20.53 31.23 31.79
N LEU A 172 -21.33 32.15 32.37
CA LEU A 172 -22.08 33.14 31.60
C LEU A 172 -21.75 34.56 32.07
N ALA A 173 -21.56 35.51 31.14
CA ALA A 173 -21.43 36.93 31.45
C ALA A 173 -22.22 37.80 30.46
N ASN A 174 -22.98 38.79 30.98
CA ASN A 174 -23.81 39.66 30.17
C ASN A 174 -23.04 40.88 29.61
N GLY A 175 -22.18 41.50 30.40
CA GLY A 175 -21.44 42.70 29.97
C GLY A 175 -19.93 42.56 29.83
N GLY A 176 -19.32 41.64 30.57
CA GLY A 176 -17.88 41.37 30.56
C GLY A 176 -17.48 39.99 30.02
N PRO A 177 -16.27 39.52 30.25
CA PRO A 177 -15.82 38.19 29.91
C PRO A 177 -16.42 37.15 30.86
N SER A 178 -16.61 35.93 30.41
CA SER A 178 -16.98 34.85 31.33
C SER A 178 -15.78 34.50 32.23
N ILE A 179 -14.59 34.46 31.68
CA ILE A 179 -13.34 34.22 32.42
C ILE A 179 -12.33 35.32 32.09
N TRP A 180 -11.76 35.93 33.13
CA TRP A 180 -10.65 36.88 33.00
C TRP A 180 -9.56 36.59 34.02
N LEU A 181 -8.40 36.11 33.57
CA LEU A 181 -7.28 35.74 34.43
C LEU A 181 -6.01 36.45 33.97
N ASN A 182 -5.36 37.17 34.90
CA ASN A 182 -4.14 37.90 34.61
C ASN A 182 -2.99 37.48 35.53
N ASN A 183 -1.75 37.63 35.04
CA ASN A 183 -0.52 37.50 35.81
C ASN A 183 -0.30 36.14 36.49
N GLY A 184 -0.80 35.03 35.92
CA GLY A 184 -0.59 33.69 36.46
C GLY A 184 0.79 33.11 36.11
N LYS A 185 1.35 32.28 37.00
CA LYS A 185 2.43 31.36 36.64
C LYS A 185 1.90 30.26 35.71
N LEU A 186 0.78 29.69 36.07
CA LEU A 186 0.09 28.65 35.30
C LEU A 186 -1.40 28.97 35.26
N THR A 187 -1.97 28.95 34.07
CA THR A 187 -3.40 29.11 33.86
C THR A 187 -3.93 27.91 33.12
N LYS A 188 -4.74 27.07 33.76
CA LYS A 188 -5.42 25.90 33.17
C LYS A 188 -6.91 26.15 33.07
N ILE A 189 -7.47 25.87 31.86
CA ILE A 189 -8.93 25.88 31.66
C ILE A 189 -9.32 24.58 30.96
N ASN A 190 -10.26 23.87 31.57
CA ASN A 190 -10.91 22.72 30.96
C ASN A 190 -12.42 23.00 30.82
N ASN A 191 -12.93 23.01 29.59
CA ASN A 191 -14.36 23.23 29.31
C ASN A 191 -14.99 22.04 28.59
N GLU A 192 -15.98 21.44 29.22
CA GLU A 192 -16.87 20.42 28.65
C GLU A 192 -18.28 20.97 28.40
N GLY A 193 -18.64 22.06 29.09
CA GLY A 193 -19.95 22.72 29.03
C GLY A 193 -19.94 23.96 28.13
N THR A 194 -20.64 24.99 28.57
CA THR A 194 -20.78 26.26 27.82
C THR A 194 -20.11 27.39 28.52
N ILE A 195 -19.28 28.16 27.81
CA ILE A 195 -18.73 29.46 28.23
C ILE A 195 -19.25 30.50 27.23
N LEU A 196 -20.02 31.49 27.74
CA LEU A 196 -20.69 32.49 26.89
C LEU A 196 -20.54 33.89 27.49
N SER A 197 -19.97 34.81 26.67
CA SER A 197 -20.06 36.24 26.92
C SER A 197 -21.00 36.91 25.91
N LYS A 198 -21.92 37.74 26.43
CA LYS A 198 -22.77 38.63 25.62
C LYS A 198 -22.17 39.99 25.40
N SER A 199 -20.96 40.26 25.93
CA SER A 199 -20.25 41.50 25.74
C SER A 199 -19.99 41.78 24.26
N LYS A 200 -20.20 43.05 23.84
CA LYS A 200 -19.87 43.47 22.47
C LYS A 200 -18.40 43.89 22.28
N VAL A 201 -17.64 44.02 23.38
CA VAL A 201 -16.29 44.62 23.32
C VAL A 201 -15.19 43.80 24.01
N ILE A 202 -15.54 42.70 24.68
CA ILE A 202 -14.60 41.89 25.46
C ILE A 202 -14.76 40.40 25.14
N PRO A 203 -13.67 39.62 25.07
CA PRO A 203 -13.73 38.18 24.74
C PRO A 203 -14.40 37.34 25.84
N SER A 204 -14.89 36.18 25.50
CA SER A 204 -15.49 35.26 26.50
C SER A 204 -14.44 34.72 27.47
N VAL A 205 -13.27 34.33 26.97
CA VAL A 205 -12.11 33.91 27.77
C VAL A 205 -10.97 34.87 27.48
N ALA A 206 -10.51 35.60 28.52
CA ALA A 206 -9.41 36.51 28.46
C ALA A 206 -8.28 36.10 29.42
N ILE A 207 -7.07 35.88 28.91
CA ILE A 207 -5.89 35.56 29.70
C ILE A 207 -4.77 36.51 29.29
N ARG A 208 -4.09 37.15 30.27
CA ARG A 208 -2.98 38.04 29.96
C ARG A 208 -1.84 37.86 30.95
N TYR A 209 -0.62 38.06 30.48
CA TYR A 209 0.60 38.06 31.30
C TYR A 209 0.76 36.77 32.12
N THR A 210 0.75 35.60 31.47
CA THR A 210 0.92 34.33 32.14
C THR A 210 2.19 33.62 31.65
N THR A 211 2.88 32.89 32.52
CA THR A 211 4.02 32.10 32.06
C THR A 211 3.52 30.94 31.22
N HIS A 212 2.45 30.27 31.65
CA HIS A 212 1.91 29.10 30.96
C HIS A 212 0.40 29.15 30.90
N ALA A 213 -0.17 28.95 29.69
CA ALA A 213 -1.61 28.79 29.48
C ALA A 213 -1.91 27.44 28.84
N ASP A 214 -2.63 26.59 29.56
CA ASP A 214 -3.10 25.30 29.07
C ASP A 214 -4.63 25.30 28.99
N LEU A 215 -5.20 25.24 27.79
CA LEU A 215 -6.63 25.24 27.56
C LEU A 215 -7.03 23.91 26.89
N GLN A 216 -8.14 23.36 27.39
CA GLN A 216 -8.82 22.20 26.75
C GLN A 216 -10.30 22.55 26.61
N ASN A 217 -10.82 22.45 25.39
CA ASN A 217 -12.23 22.67 25.12
C ASN A 217 -12.82 21.47 24.36
N SER A 218 -13.76 20.79 24.97
CA SER A 218 -14.63 19.80 24.31
C SER A 218 -16.09 20.25 24.23
N GLY A 219 -16.43 21.36 24.91
CA GLY A 219 -17.75 22.00 24.92
C GLY A 219 -17.83 23.20 23.96
N ASN A 220 -18.60 24.21 24.35
CA ASN A 220 -18.84 25.41 23.56
C ASN A 220 -18.24 26.64 24.23
N ILE A 221 -17.46 27.43 23.46
CA ILE A 221 -17.04 28.77 23.90
C ILE A 221 -17.55 29.77 22.85
N LYS A 222 -18.48 30.65 23.28
CA LYS A 222 -19.14 31.59 22.35
C LYS A 222 -18.98 33.05 22.85
N SER A 223 -18.75 33.96 21.90
CA SER A 223 -18.79 35.39 22.16
C SER A 223 -19.75 36.07 21.19
N LEU A 224 -20.60 36.99 21.71
CA LEU A 224 -21.55 37.69 20.84
C LEU A 224 -20.99 38.96 20.19
N GLY A 225 -19.83 39.45 20.59
CA GLY A 225 -19.29 40.69 20.01
C GLY A 225 -17.78 40.81 20.01
N HIS A 226 -17.05 39.72 20.37
CA HIS A 226 -15.59 39.70 20.34
C HIS A 226 -15.05 38.30 20.13
N SER A 227 -13.81 38.03 20.45
CA SER A 227 -13.18 36.68 20.38
C SER A 227 -13.81 35.72 21.39
N ALA A 228 -13.95 34.46 21.01
CA ALA A 228 -14.30 33.39 21.94
C ALA A 228 -13.14 33.21 22.96
N VAL A 229 -11.90 33.13 22.45
CA VAL A 229 -10.69 33.01 23.30
C VAL A 229 -9.67 34.06 22.87
N PHE A 230 -9.14 34.78 23.87
CA PHE A 230 -8.10 35.75 23.69
C PHE A 230 -7.00 35.57 24.75
N ILE A 231 -5.79 35.24 24.31
CA ILE A 231 -4.61 35.12 25.17
C ILE A 231 -3.53 36.04 24.66
N GLN A 232 -2.92 36.84 25.56
CA GLN A 232 -1.87 37.78 25.18
C GLN A 232 -0.75 37.83 26.22
N ASN A 233 0.48 38.02 25.76
CA ASN A 233 1.69 38.14 26.61
C ASN A 233 1.88 36.90 27.50
N ALA A 234 1.84 35.70 26.89
CA ALA A 234 2.18 34.46 27.55
C ALA A 234 3.56 33.97 27.07
N ASN A 235 4.30 33.23 27.90
CA ASN A 235 5.52 32.61 27.42
C ASN A 235 5.17 31.36 26.61
N LYS A 236 4.26 30.53 27.14
CA LYS A 236 3.82 29.31 26.41
C LYS A 236 2.30 29.17 26.44
N ILE A 237 1.73 28.85 25.29
CA ILE A 237 0.31 28.56 25.14
C ILE A 237 0.16 27.16 24.51
N ASN A 238 -0.59 26.29 25.19
CA ASN A 238 -1.08 25.04 24.67
C ASN A 238 -2.61 25.07 24.65
N PHE A 239 -3.22 25.05 23.50
CA PHE A 239 -4.67 25.01 23.39
C PHE A 239 -5.14 23.81 22.59
N MET A 240 -5.98 22.97 23.18
CA MET A 240 -6.61 21.83 22.52
C MET A 240 -8.13 22.09 22.39
N ASN A 241 -8.63 22.11 21.17
CA ASN A 241 -10.04 22.27 20.88
C ASN A 241 -10.60 21.03 20.14
N SER A 242 -11.54 20.34 20.76
CA SER A 242 -12.37 19.30 20.14
C SER A 242 -13.87 19.68 20.12
N GLY A 243 -14.22 20.82 20.72
CA GLY A 243 -15.56 21.37 20.75
C GLY A 243 -15.80 22.49 19.74
N HIS A 244 -16.67 23.42 20.06
CA HIS A 244 -17.03 24.54 19.19
C HIS A 244 -16.61 25.88 19.76
N LEU A 245 -15.88 26.67 18.97
CA LEU A 245 -15.49 28.03 19.26
C LEU A 245 -16.22 28.96 18.28
N GLU A 246 -16.94 29.93 18.76
CA GLU A 246 -17.79 30.80 17.92
C GLU A 246 -17.71 32.28 18.33
N SER A 247 -17.64 33.16 17.33
CA SER A 247 -17.84 34.59 17.48
C SER A 247 -19.00 35.04 16.60
N SER A 248 -19.82 35.97 17.12
CA SER A 248 -20.87 36.59 16.28
C SER A 248 -20.41 37.88 15.61
N ASP A 249 -19.20 38.37 15.90
CA ASP A 249 -18.63 39.57 15.26
C ASP A 249 -17.59 39.16 14.18
N PRO A 250 -17.91 39.25 12.88
CA PRO A 250 -16.99 38.89 11.82
C PRO A 250 -15.81 39.87 11.65
N THR A 251 -15.80 41.00 12.35
CA THR A 251 -14.66 41.94 12.36
C THR A 251 -13.59 41.56 13.38
N ARG A 252 -13.86 40.60 14.23
CA ARG A 252 -12.96 40.12 15.28
C ARG A 252 -12.46 38.71 14.99
N THR A 253 -11.32 38.34 15.53
CA THR A 253 -10.77 36.99 15.43
C THR A 253 -11.44 36.09 16.46
N VAL A 254 -11.93 34.92 16.03
CA VAL A 254 -12.60 33.97 16.96
C VAL A 254 -11.61 33.49 18.03
N VAL A 255 -10.40 33.08 17.62
CA VAL A 255 -9.33 32.62 18.51
C VAL A 255 -8.10 33.46 18.26
N SER A 256 -7.70 34.26 19.28
CA SER A 256 -6.51 35.10 19.22
C SER A 256 -5.51 34.69 20.31
N LEU A 257 -4.36 34.16 19.91
CA LEU A 257 -3.34 33.65 20.82
C LEU A 257 -2.02 34.40 20.57
N GLY A 258 -1.48 35.05 21.61
CA GLY A 258 -0.22 35.80 21.52
C GLY A 258 0.75 35.45 22.65
N GLY A 259 1.96 35.00 22.29
CA GLY A 259 2.96 34.54 23.24
C GLY A 259 4.35 34.36 22.61
N GLU A 260 5.28 33.78 23.36
CA GLU A 260 6.58 33.35 22.79
C GLU A 260 6.45 32.06 21.98
N SER A 261 5.83 31.05 22.59
CA SER A 261 5.54 29.75 21.94
C SER A 261 4.05 29.48 22.00
N VAL A 262 3.42 29.27 20.85
CA VAL A 262 1.98 29.07 20.70
C VAL A 262 1.70 27.75 19.98
N SER A 263 0.94 26.85 20.63
CA SER A 263 0.46 25.61 20.03
C SER A 263 -1.07 25.55 20.12
N LEU A 264 -1.74 25.44 18.98
CA LEU A 264 -3.17 25.20 18.86
C LEU A 264 -3.42 23.87 18.16
N VAL A 265 -4.03 22.94 18.86
CA VAL A 265 -4.51 21.66 18.31
C VAL A 265 -6.02 21.76 18.09
N ASN A 266 -6.47 21.62 16.86
CA ASN A 266 -7.89 21.67 16.53
C ASN A 266 -8.40 20.33 15.97
N ALA A 267 -9.38 19.77 16.66
CA ALA A 267 -10.19 18.62 16.22
C ALA A 267 -11.70 18.97 16.18
N GLY A 268 -12.05 20.24 16.46
CA GLY A 268 -13.40 20.73 16.55
C GLY A 268 -13.72 21.85 15.55
N LYS A 269 -14.81 22.56 15.78
CA LYS A 269 -15.27 23.63 14.92
C LYS A 269 -14.82 25.01 15.45
N ILE A 270 -14.34 25.86 14.55
CA ILE A 270 -14.03 27.27 14.80
C ILE A 270 -14.73 28.09 13.72
N SER A 271 -15.72 28.91 14.12
CA SER A 271 -16.60 29.57 13.14
C SER A 271 -17.15 30.90 13.62
N PHE A 272 -17.79 31.61 12.70
CA PHE A 272 -18.64 32.74 13.00
C PHE A 272 -20.12 32.32 12.99
N SER A 273 -20.98 32.98 13.80
CA SER A 273 -22.43 32.76 13.74
C SER A 273 -23.02 33.23 12.41
N GLN A 274 -22.44 34.33 11.88
CA GLN A 274 -22.76 34.88 10.55
C GLN A 274 -21.45 35.23 9.88
N ASP A 275 -21.16 34.58 8.75
CA ASP A 275 -19.98 34.90 7.96
C ASP A 275 -20.30 36.09 7.05
N ASP A 276 -19.35 36.99 6.93
CA ASP A 276 -19.44 38.16 6.03
C ASP A 276 -18.22 38.13 5.10
N PRO A 277 -18.37 37.63 3.87
CA PRO A 277 -17.28 37.56 2.92
C PRO A 277 -16.60 38.89 2.64
N SER A 278 -17.34 39.99 2.75
CA SER A 278 -16.80 41.34 2.51
C SER A 278 -15.80 41.76 3.57
N LYS A 279 -15.88 41.23 4.78
CA LYS A 279 -15.01 41.58 5.90
C LYS A 279 -13.78 40.70 6.03
N GLN A 280 -13.66 39.63 5.23
CA GLN A 280 -12.52 38.71 5.27
C GLN A 280 -12.24 38.22 6.70
N SER A 281 -13.25 37.66 7.34
CA SER A 281 -13.27 37.28 8.75
C SER A 281 -12.13 36.32 9.11
N ARG A 282 -11.36 36.66 10.15
CA ARG A 282 -10.25 35.86 10.63
C ARG A 282 -10.70 34.93 11.73
N ALA A 283 -10.77 33.63 11.47
CA ALA A 283 -11.11 32.66 12.48
C ALA A 283 -10.01 32.48 13.53
N ILE A 284 -8.75 32.40 13.09
CA ILE A 284 -7.60 32.15 13.96
C ILE A 284 -6.49 33.20 13.71
N GLY A 285 -6.00 33.81 14.79
CA GLY A 285 -4.83 34.65 14.78
C GLY A 285 -3.80 34.16 15.81
N LEU A 286 -2.63 33.74 15.33
CA LEU A 286 -1.56 33.23 16.17
C LEU A 286 -0.33 34.15 16.07
N THR A 287 0.11 34.70 17.18
CA THR A 287 1.29 35.60 17.22
C THR A 287 2.31 35.03 18.19
N GLY A 288 3.32 34.33 17.64
CA GLY A 288 4.46 33.82 18.41
C GLY A 288 5.77 34.47 18.00
N SER A 289 6.63 34.83 18.96
CA SER A 289 7.94 35.37 18.66
C SER A 289 8.96 34.29 18.30
N GLU A 290 8.86 33.10 18.89
CA GLU A 290 9.77 31.97 18.68
C GLU A 290 9.16 30.85 17.85
N LYS A 291 7.95 30.39 18.20
CA LYS A 291 7.32 29.25 17.58
C LYS A 291 5.80 29.34 17.54
N VAL A 292 5.21 29.06 16.40
CA VAL A 292 3.76 28.88 16.24
C VAL A 292 3.48 27.53 15.61
N GLU A 293 2.65 26.71 16.23
CA GLU A 293 2.15 25.45 15.68
C GLU A 293 0.62 25.46 15.64
N LEU A 294 0.06 25.28 14.45
CA LEU A 294 -1.34 24.94 14.26
C LEU A 294 -1.41 23.46 13.83
N ILE A 295 -2.01 22.64 14.68
CA ILE A 295 -2.15 21.19 14.44
C ILE A 295 -3.60 20.89 14.14
N LEU A 296 -3.90 20.40 12.93
CA LEU A 296 -5.23 19.98 12.53
C LEU A 296 -5.36 18.46 12.66
N LYS A 297 -6.48 18.02 13.23
CA LYS A 297 -6.84 16.64 13.48
C LYS A 297 -8.18 16.30 12.83
N THR A 298 -8.54 15.02 12.86
CA THR A 298 -9.86 14.56 12.42
C THR A 298 -10.99 15.37 13.09
N GLY A 299 -11.93 15.84 12.28
CA GLY A 299 -13.04 16.67 12.73
C GLY A 299 -12.76 18.18 12.74
N SER A 300 -11.51 18.60 12.46
CA SER A 300 -11.18 20.02 12.34
C SER A 300 -11.99 20.69 11.24
N LYS A 301 -12.70 21.77 11.59
CA LYS A 301 -13.46 22.61 10.68
C LYS A 301 -13.23 24.07 11.01
N ILE A 302 -12.57 24.81 10.12
CA ILE A 302 -12.24 26.21 10.33
C ILE A 302 -12.95 27.04 9.25
N GLU A 303 -13.92 27.86 9.69
CA GLU A 303 -14.68 28.79 8.83
C GLU A 303 -14.13 30.20 9.02
N GLY A 304 -13.23 30.62 8.13
CA GLY A 304 -12.55 31.91 8.16
C GLY A 304 -11.04 31.79 7.89
N PHE A 305 -10.37 32.95 7.77
CA PHE A 305 -8.94 33.00 7.54
C PHE A 305 -8.13 32.60 8.79
N VAL A 306 -6.98 32.01 8.55
CA VAL A 306 -6.00 31.64 9.57
C VAL A 306 -4.70 32.41 9.32
N ALA A 307 -4.28 33.22 10.25
CA ALA A 307 -3.09 34.04 10.08
C ALA A 307 -2.11 33.92 11.26
N THR A 308 -0.82 33.90 10.93
CA THR A 308 0.25 34.03 11.90
C THR A 308 0.93 35.41 11.77
N SER A 309 1.85 35.71 12.68
CA SER A 309 2.66 36.94 12.61
C SER A 309 3.57 36.90 11.35
N PRO A 310 3.58 37.95 10.51
CA PRO A 310 4.49 38.01 9.38
C PRO A 310 5.98 37.92 9.75
N ASN A 311 6.32 38.38 10.94
CA ASN A 311 7.69 38.42 11.48
C ASN A 311 8.00 37.25 12.45
N GLY A 312 7.12 36.25 12.54
CA GLY A 312 7.37 35.03 13.31
C GLY A 312 8.56 34.27 12.76
N LYS A 313 9.32 33.61 13.64
CA LYS A 313 10.51 32.85 13.22
C LYS A 313 10.18 31.46 12.67
N ASN A 314 9.19 30.81 13.24
CA ASN A 314 8.86 29.41 12.94
C ASN A 314 7.33 29.18 13.04
N ASN A 315 6.62 29.45 11.95
CA ASN A 315 5.17 29.31 11.86
C ASN A 315 4.84 28.04 11.09
N GLN A 316 4.31 27.03 11.77
CA GLN A 316 4.06 25.69 11.23
C GLN A 316 2.57 25.35 11.18
N LEU A 317 2.13 24.80 10.07
CA LEU A 317 0.86 24.08 9.93
C LEU A 317 1.16 22.57 9.91
N ILE A 318 0.55 21.82 10.80
CA ILE A 318 0.76 20.38 10.92
C ILE A 318 -0.58 19.65 10.75
N LEU A 319 -0.61 18.72 9.82
CA LEU A 319 -1.75 17.86 9.54
C LEU A 319 -1.51 16.48 10.15
N THR A 320 -2.38 16.05 11.06
CA THR A 320 -2.30 14.74 11.73
C THR A 320 -3.62 13.97 11.58
N GLU A 321 -3.61 12.66 11.75
CA GLU A 321 -4.77 11.79 11.58
C GLU A 321 -5.36 11.90 10.16
N THR A 322 -6.66 12.22 10.01
CA THR A 322 -7.33 12.34 8.70
C THR A 322 -8.11 13.65 8.59
N GLY A 323 -8.20 14.20 7.36
CA GLY A 323 -8.98 15.41 7.15
C GLY A 323 -8.98 15.93 5.71
N GLU A 324 -9.70 17.02 5.53
CA GLU A 324 -9.75 17.79 4.28
C GLU A 324 -9.58 19.27 4.57
N GLU A 325 -8.83 19.97 3.71
CA GLU A 325 -8.68 21.41 3.80
C GLU A 325 -8.66 22.08 2.42
N GLN A 326 -9.06 23.36 2.42
CA GLN A 326 -9.03 24.25 1.25
C GLN A 326 -7.92 25.28 1.42
N GLY A 327 -7.14 25.50 0.39
CA GLY A 327 -6.07 26.49 0.38
C GLY A 327 -6.58 27.91 0.22
N LEU A 328 -7.72 28.08 -0.41
CA LEU A 328 -8.33 29.39 -0.66
C LEU A 328 -9.65 29.58 0.09
N LEU A 329 -9.87 30.81 0.50
CA LEU A 329 -11.15 31.31 0.99
C LEU A 329 -11.44 32.63 0.27
N TYR A 330 -12.59 32.73 -0.41
CA TYR A 330 -12.96 33.90 -1.22
C TYR A 330 -11.86 34.34 -2.21
N GLY A 331 -11.15 33.39 -2.83
CA GLY A 331 -10.07 33.64 -3.78
C GLY A 331 -8.74 34.10 -3.19
N LYS A 332 -8.58 34.09 -1.86
CA LYS A 332 -7.35 34.44 -1.13
C LYS A 332 -6.83 33.30 -0.30
N ASN A 333 -5.51 33.26 -0.07
CA ASN A 333 -4.90 32.22 0.76
C ASN A 333 -5.54 32.17 2.15
N LYS A 334 -6.14 31.02 2.48
CA LYS A 334 -6.76 30.76 3.80
C LYS A 334 -5.74 30.78 4.92
N PHE A 335 -4.57 30.16 4.69
CA PHE A 335 -3.47 30.08 5.65
C PHE A 335 -2.41 31.14 5.33
N GLN A 336 -2.28 32.17 6.16
CA GLN A 336 -1.44 33.34 5.90
C GLN A 336 -0.19 33.35 6.80
N ASN A 337 0.97 33.64 6.21
CA ASN A 337 2.28 33.81 6.88
C ASN A 337 2.81 32.53 7.55
N PHE A 338 2.38 31.34 7.13
CA PHE A 338 3.01 30.11 7.54
C PHE A 338 4.32 29.86 6.78
N HIS A 339 5.36 29.37 7.46
CA HIS A 339 6.62 29.01 6.88
C HIS A 339 6.59 27.58 6.34
N THR A 340 6.03 26.66 7.10
CA THR A 340 6.04 25.24 6.75
C THR A 340 4.67 24.59 6.86
N LEU A 341 4.45 23.58 6.02
CA LEU A 341 3.40 22.59 6.15
C LEU A 341 4.05 21.23 6.38
N THR A 342 3.63 20.55 7.42
CA THR A 342 4.06 19.16 7.69
C THR A 342 2.85 18.24 7.79
N MET A 343 2.82 17.16 7.02
CA MET A 343 1.80 16.13 7.12
C MET A 343 2.39 14.88 7.77
N ARG A 344 1.79 14.48 8.91
CA ARG A 344 2.12 13.26 9.69
C ARG A 344 0.89 12.37 9.91
N GLY A 345 -0.17 12.59 9.16
CA GLY A 345 -1.44 11.92 9.31
C GLY A 345 -1.51 10.60 8.52
N GLU A 346 -2.69 9.98 8.55
CA GLU A 346 -2.98 8.82 7.71
C GLU A 346 -3.39 9.25 6.31
N LYS A 347 -4.34 10.21 6.22
CA LYS A 347 -4.83 10.73 4.93
C LYS A 347 -5.35 12.15 5.04
N TRP A 348 -4.81 13.04 4.22
CA TRP A 348 -5.32 14.41 4.06
C TRP A 348 -5.63 14.72 2.60
N THR A 349 -6.72 15.44 2.39
CA THR A 349 -7.11 15.92 1.06
C THR A 349 -6.99 17.43 1.01
N LEU A 350 -6.21 17.95 0.07
CA LEU A 350 -6.06 19.38 -0.16
C LEU A 350 -6.72 19.78 -1.46
N SER A 351 -7.50 20.86 -1.42
CA SER A 351 -8.13 21.51 -2.57
C SER A 351 -7.62 22.95 -2.69
N ASP A 352 -7.54 23.45 -3.90
CA ASP A 352 -7.04 24.78 -4.22
C ASP A 352 -5.52 24.93 -3.99
N PRO A 353 -4.93 26.08 -4.39
CA PRO A 353 -3.53 26.37 -4.16
C PRO A 353 -3.19 26.55 -2.68
N PHE A 354 -2.07 25.96 -2.25
CA PHE A 354 -1.46 26.17 -0.95
C PHE A 354 -0.08 26.80 -1.12
N THR A 355 0.19 27.86 -0.37
CA THR A 355 1.45 28.58 -0.42
C THR A 355 2.08 28.68 0.96
N PHE A 356 3.31 28.23 1.07
CA PHE A 356 4.17 28.32 2.26
C PHE A 356 5.51 28.97 1.89
N LYS A 357 6.17 29.55 2.86
CA LYS A 357 7.40 30.31 2.57
C LYS A 357 8.62 29.41 2.36
N GLU A 358 8.76 28.34 3.14
CA GLU A 358 10.01 27.59 3.21
C GLU A 358 9.83 26.13 2.75
N THR A 359 9.02 25.33 3.46
CA THR A 359 8.96 23.89 3.19
C THR A 359 7.55 23.32 3.30
N ILE A 360 7.20 22.47 2.37
CA ILE A 360 6.07 21.53 2.45
C ILE A 360 6.66 20.13 2.59
N HIS A 361 6.38 19.44 3.68
CA HIS A 361 6.91 18.11 3.96
C HIS A 361 5.80 17.09 4.23
N ALA A 362 5.58 16.16 3.33
CA ALA A 362 4.80 14.97 3.58
C ALA A 362 5.71 13.91 4.23
N GLU A 363 5.65 13.77 5.56
CA GLU A 363 6.51 12.84 6.31
C GLU A 363 5.94 11.41 6.32
N SER A 364 4.63 11.27 6.49
CA SER A 364 3.96 9.97 6.52
C SER A 364 2.49 10.06 6.09
N GLY A 365 1.94 8.92 5.61
CA GLY A 365 0.55 8.78 5.17
C GLY A 365 0.30 9.30 3.76
N GLN A 366 -0.96 9.48 3.39
CA GLN A 366 -1.37 9.85 2.04
C GLN A 366 -1.84 11.30 1.96
N LEU A 367 -1.19 12.10 1.14
CA LEU A 367 -1.61 13.47 0.81
C LEU A 367 -2.25 13.48 -0.59
N VAL A 368 -3.57 13.66 -0.64
CA VAL A 368 -4.36 13.72 -1.87
C VAL A 368 -4.51 15.16 -2.32
N LEU A 369 -4.08 15.46 -3.53
CA LEU A 369 -4.16 16.77 -4.17
C LEU A 369 -5.28 16.78 -5.22
N LYS A 370 -6.38 17.48 -4.94
CA LYS A 370 -7.56 17.49 -5.83
C LYS A 370 -7.37 18.41 -7.01
N GLN A 371 -7.04 19.67 -6.76
CA GLN A 371 -6.81 20.70 -7.80
C GLN A 371 -5.97 21.83 -7.20
N GLY A 372 -5.23 22.56 -8.05
CA GLY A 372 -4.46 23.74 -7.63
C GLY A 372 -2.96 23.58 -7.77
N SER A 373 -2.21 24.09 -6.80
CA SER A 373 -0.75 24.00 -6.74
C SER A 373 -0.25 23.93 -5.31
N LEU A 374 0.96 23.36 -5.11
CA LEU A 374 1.74 23.54 -3.90
C LEU A 374 2.93 24.44 -4.19
N THR A 375 3.06 25.52 -3.44
CA THR A 375 4.14 26.49 -3.60
C THR A 375 4.96 26.62 -2.30
N ALA A 376 6.25 26.32 -2.37
CA ALA A 376 7.22 26.54 -1.28
C ALA A 376 8.64 26.52 -1.85
N ALA A 377 9.64 27.02 -1.10
CA ALA A 377 11.04 26.92 -1.54
C ALA A 377 11.48 25.43 -1.71
N ASN A 378 11.00 24.56 -0.81
CA ASN A 378 11.27 23.12 -0.87
C ASN A 378 9.97 22.32 -0.68
N ILE A 379 9.80 21.27 -1.47
CA ILE A 379 8.70 20.30 -1.35
C ILE A 379 9.34 18.92 -1.17
N ILE A 380 9.06 18.26 -0.04
CA ILE A 380 9.69 16.99 0.33
C ILE A 380 8.61 15.91 0.45
N LEU A 381 8.75 14.87 -0.35
CA LEU A 381 7.98 13.64 -0.24
C LEU A 381 8.80 12.59 0.50
N GLY A 382 8.51 12.39 1.78
CA GLY A 382 9.25 11.49 2.67
C GLY A 382 9.00 10.00 2.37
N GLU A 383 9.89 9.15 2.81
CA GLU A 383 9.90 7.70 2.50
C GLU A 383 8.58 6.98 2.87
N LYS A 384 7.94 7.40 3.97
CA LYS A 384 6.71 6.76 4.49
C LYS A 384 5.44 7.44 3.99
N SER A 385 5.53 8.35 3.02
CA SER A 385 4.40 9.13 2.53
C SER A 385 4.07 8.83 1.07
N GLU A 386 2.82 9.07 0.72
CA GLU A 386 2.30 9.03 -0.64
C GLU A 386 1.70 10.38 -1.02
N LEU A 387 2.12 10.92 -2.15
CA LEU A 387 1.53 12.09 -2.78
C LEU A 387 0.67 11.61 -3.96
N MET A 388 -0.64 11.84 -3.88
CA MET A 388 -1.61 11.38 -4.87
C MET A 388 -2.30 12.55 -5.59
N PHE A 389 -2.21 12.58 -6.91
CA PHE A 389 -2.79 13.63 -7.75
C PHE A 389 -4.12 13.20 -8.35
N ALA A 390 -5.19 13.92 -8.02
CA ALA A 390 -6.54 13.65 -8.54
C ALA A 390 -6.85 14.41 -9.83
N SER A 391 -6.05 15.42 -10.20
CA SER A 391 -6.15 16.20 -11.44
C SER A 391 -4.76 16.65 -11.91
N ASP A 392 -4.69 17.41 -12.98
CA ASP A 392 -3.49 18.16 -13.35
C ASP A 392 -3.07 19.08 -12.21
N TYR A 393 -1.76 19.17 -11.93
CA TYR A 393 -1.27 19.85 -10.74
C TYR A 393 0.11 20.49 -10.95
N ALA A 394 0.39 21.59 -10.23
CA ALA A 394 1.69 22.25 -10.23
C ALA A 394 2.37 22.17 -8.85
N LEU A 395 3.67 21.90 -8.85
CA LEU A 395 4.56 21.94 -7.69
C LEU A 395 5.60 23.04 -7.95
N ASP A 396 5.47 24.13 -7.21
CA ASP A 396 6.32 25.33 -7.36
C ASP A 396 7.37 25.34 -6.23
N GLY A 397 8.51 24.70 -6.46
CA GLY A 397 9.63 24.59 -5.52
C GLY A 397 10.51 23.39 -5.85
N LYS A 398 11.69 23.34 -5.23
CA LYS A 398 12.61 22.21 -5.35
C LYS A 398 11.99 20.95 -4.76
N PHE A 399 11.88 19.91 -5.58
CA PHE A 399 11.20 18.69 -5.19
C PHE A 399 12.16 17.57 -4.82
N THR A 400 12.04 17.06 -3.59
CA THR A 400 12.78 15.89 -3.10
C THR A 400 11.86 14.67 -3.00
N HIS A 401 12.20 13.61 -3.71
CA HIS A 401 11.35 12.42 -3.85
C HIS A 401 11.95 11.19 -3.16
N GLN A 402 11.38 10.80 -2.02
CA GLN A 402 11.77 9.59 -1.29
C GLN A 402 10.61 8.58 -1.19
N GLY A 403 9.38 9.05 -1.15
CA GLY A 403 8.16 8.26 -0.96
C GLY A 403 7.50 7.78 -2.25
N LYS A 404 6.17 7.72 -2.23
CA LYS A 404 5.35 7.27 -3.36
C LYS A 404 4.63 8.45 -4.01
N PHE A 405 4.83 8.63 -5.30
CA PHE A 405 4.19 9.64 -6.13
C PHE A 405 3.20 8.94 -7.07
N THR A 406 1.91 9.26 -7.01
CA THR A 406 0.85 8.49 -7.67
C THR A 406 -0.17 9.39 -8.37
N PHE A 407 -0.63 8.98 -9.53
CA PHE A 407 -1.77 9.56 -10.23
C PHE A 407 -3.03 8.75 -9.94
N ALA A 408 -4.09 9.42 -9.49
CA ALA A 408 -5.36 8.75 -9.17
C ALA A 408 -6.22 8.58 -10.44
N HIS A 409 -6.76 7.39 -10.65
CA HIS A 409 -7.67 7.07 -11.74
C HIS A 409 -8.98 6.48 -11.22
N HIS A 410 -10.06 6.76 -11.93
CA HIS A 410 -11.39 6.20 -11.69
C HIS A 410 -11.78 5.31 -12.86
N GLU A 411 -12.05 4.05 -12.59
CA GLU A 411 -12.64 3.10 -13.54
C GLU A 411 -14.15 3.42 -13.75
N PRO A 412 -14.75 3.22 -14.94
CA PRO A 412 -14.17 2.57 -16.13
C PRO A 412 -13.53 3.52 -17.14
N THR A 413 -13.56 4.83 -16.94
CA THR A 413 -13.04 5.84 -17.88
C THR A 413 -11.84 6.57 -17.27
N PRO A 414 -10.61 6.06 -17.44
CA PRO A 414 -9.43 6.72 -16.90
C PRO A 414 -9.16 8.06 -17.61
N VAL A 415 -8.90 9.10 -16.82
CA VAL A 415 -8.42 10.40 -17.29
C VAL A 415 -6.95 10.51 -16.93
N PHE A 416 -6.09 10.59 -17.93
CA PHE A 416 -4.65 10.76 -17.75
C PHE A 416 -4.33 12.20 -17.36
N LYS A 417 -3.32 12.39 -16.55
CA LYS A 417 -3.03 13.67 -15.89
C LYS A 417 -1.58 14.11 -16.10
N ASN A 418 -1.39 15.41 -15.98
CA ASN A 418 -0.10 16.07 -16.09
C ASN A 418 0.26 16.69 -14.74
N VAL A 419 1.43 16.37 -14.23
CA VAL A 419 1.99 17.07 -13.08
C VAL A 419 3.26 17.80 -13.49
N THR A 420 3.33 19.08 -13.15
CA THR A 420 4.48 19.94 -13.46
C THR A 420 5.24 20.30 -12.18
N ILE A 421 6.54 20.05 -12.16
CA ILE A 421 7.48 20.53 -11.15
C ILE A 421 8.26 21.69 -11.80
N ASN A 422 8.08 22.89 -11.24
CA ASN A 422 8.63 24.10 -11.89
C ASN A 422 10.12 24.37 -11.58
N GLU A 423 10.68 23.68 -10.59
CA GLU A 423 12.06 23.80 -10.15
C GLU A 423 12.81 22.45 -10.30
N ASP A 424 13.99 22.33 -9.69
CA ASP A 424 14.82 21.13 -9.71
C ASP A 424 14.14 19.95 -8.99
N TYR A 425 14.41 18.76 -9.51
CA TYR A 425 13.96 17.48 -8.97
C TYR A 425 15.13 16.63 -8.49
N GLN A 426 15.01 16.08 -7.28
CA GLN A 426 15.99 15.17 -6.70
C GLN A 426 15.35 13.85 -6.26
N GLY A 427 15.67 12.77 -6.95
CA GLY A 427 15.24 11.43 -6.61
C GLY A 427 16.13 10.76 -5.55
N HIS A 428 15.51 10.26 -4.47
CA HIS A 428 16.17 9.49 -3.42
C HIS A 428 15.55 8.08 -3.27
N ASN A 429 15.54 7.32 -4.36
CA ASN A 429 14.94 5.98 -4.47
C ASN A 429 13.41 5.94 -4.24
N GLY A 430 12.71 7.06 -4.32
CA GLY A 430 11.26 7.12 -4.33
C GLY A 430 10.66 6.37 -5.52
N THR A 431 9.36 6.09 -5.49
CA THR A 431 8.66 5.39 -6.57
C THR A 431 7.62 6.31 -7.23
N LEU A 432 7.76 6.51 -8.53
CA LEU A 432 6.82 7.23 -9.39
C LEU A 432 5.87 6.22 -10.05
N HIS A 433 4.58 6.27 -9.72
CA HIS A 433 3.54 5.44 -10.30
C HIS A 433 2.80 6.23 -11.38
N LEU A 434 2.94 5.82 -12.62
CA LEU A 434 2.27 6.37 -13.79
C LEU A 434 1.32 5.34 -14.38
N SER A 435 0.25 5.79 -14.99
CA SER A 435 -0.66 4.94 -15.76
C SER A 435 -0.54 5.23 -17.26
N ALA A 436 -0.70 4.19 -18.07
CA ALA A 436 -0.68 4.30 -19.53
C ALA A 436 -1.66 3.32 -20.19
N ASP A 437 -2.29 3.74 -21.26
CA ASP A 437 -3.07 2.88 -22.16
C ASP A 437 -2.28 2.61 -23.44
N PHE A 438 -1.93 1.35 -23.67
CA PHE A 438 -1.15 0.91 -24.84
C PHE A 438 -2.07 0.49 -25.99
N ASN A 439 -3.01 1.35 -26.39
CA ASN A 439 -3.96 1.04 -27.46
C ASN A 439 -3.35 1.04 -28.88
N GLY A 440 -2.07 1.35 -29.01
CA GLY A 440 -1.32 1.32 -30.25
C GLY A 440 -1.55 2.52 -31.19
N THR A 441 -2.51 3.38 -30.87
CA THR A 441 -2.86 4.53 -31.73
C THR A 441 -2.39 5.85 -31.10
N THR A 442 -2.94 6.23 -29.96
CA THR A 442 -2.62 7.47 -29.25
C THR A 442 -1.74 7.24 -28.02
N ASN A 443 -1.83 6.04 -27.42
CA ASN A 443 -1.09 5.63 -26.23
C ASN A 443 -1.11 6.68 -25.11
N PRO A 444 -2.30 7.11 -24.64
CA PRO A 444 -2.39 8.16 -23.64
C PRO A 444 -1.78 7.70 -22.30
N THR A 445 -1.11 8.62 -21.61
CA THR A 445 -0.37 8.33 -20.37
C THR A 445 -0.38 9.52 -19.42
N ASP A 446 -0.23 9.24 -18.13
CA ASP A 446 0.17 10.26 -17.18
C ASP A 446 1.56 10.78 -17.53
N THR A 447 1.76 12.09 -17.37
CA THR A 447 3.04 12.72 -17.72
C THR A 447 3.56 13.58 -16.58
N LEU A 448 4.85 13.41 -16.26
CA LEU A 448 5.58 14.26 -15.32
C LEU A 448 6.44 15.26 -16.09
N PHE A 449 6.20 16.55 -15.90
CA PHE A 449 7.00 17.64 -16.45
C PHE A 449 7.91 18.20 -15.36
N ILE A 450 9.21 18.27 -15.59
CA ILE A 450 10.21 18.86 -14.70
C ILE A 450 10.89 19.98 -15.46
N ARG A 451 10.58 21.23 -15.11
CA ARG A 451 11.15 22.42 -15.78
C ARG A 451 12.60 22.69 -15.39
N GLY A 452 13.03 22.18 -14.23
CA GLY A 452 14.41 22.21 -13.76
C GLY A 452 15.18 20.94 -14.14
N ASN A 453 16.27 20.68 -13.42
CA ASN A 453 17.16 19.53 -13.63
C ASN A 453 16.70 18.34 -12.78
N ALA A 454 16.71 17.15 -13.36
CA ALA A 454 16.40 15.91 -12.64
C ALA A 454 17.69 15.14 -12.30
N THR A 455 17.92 14.93 -11.00
CA THR A 455 19.10 14.24 -10.45
C THR A 455 18.72 13.10 -9.49
N GLY A 456 19.72 12.31 -9.11
CA GLY A 456 19.52 11.19 -8.19
C GLY A 456 18.94 9.98 -8.89
N LYS A 457 18.07 9.21 -8.16
CA LYS A 457 17.46 7.99 -8.69
C LYS A 457 16.01 7.86 -8.25
N THR A 458 15.10 7.65 -9.20
CA THR A 458 13.68 7.39 -8.98
C THR A 458 13.28 6.10 -9.69
N ARG A 459 12.56 5.22 -8.99
CA ARG A 459 11.96 4.02 -9.57
C ARG A 459 10.64 4.37 -10.23
N VAL A 460 10.46 3.96 -11.48
CA VAL A 460 9.24 4.20 -12.25
C VAL A 460 8.45 2.90 -12.36
N ALA A 461 7.23 2.90 -11.83
CA ALA A 461 6.27 1.81 -11.95
C ALA A 461 5.13 2.23 -12.87
N ILE A 462 4.90 1.46 -13.93
CA ILE A 462 3.84 1.74 -14.90
C ILE A 462 2.67 0.79 -14.68
N HIS A 463 1.48 1.34 -14.57
CA HIS A 463 0.22 0.61 -14.51
C HIS A 463 -0.50 0.73 -15.85
N HIS A 464 -0.78 -0.41 -16.46
CA HIS A 464 -1.61 -0.41 -17.66
C HIS A 464 -3.09 -0.23 -17.27
N ILE A 465 -3.74 0.74 -17.91
CA ILE A 465 -5.18 1.00 -17.80
C ILE A 465 -5.75 1.03 -19.23
N GLY A 466 -6.88 0.38 -19.47
CA GLY A 466 -7.55 0.40 -20.77
C GLY A 466 -7.39 -0.88 -21.57
N SER A 467 -7.31 -0.77 -22.91
CA SER A 467 -7.29 -1.91 -23.83
C SER A 467 -5.96 -2.69 -23.84
N ASP A 468 -5.99 -3.93 -24.33
CA ASP A 468 -4.77 -4.73 -24.51
C ASP A 468 -3.85 -4.15 -25.59
N ALA A 469 -2.54 -4.19 -25.35
CA ALA A 469 -1.54 -3.77 -26.31
C ALA A 469 -1.54 -4.69 -27.54
N GLU A 470 -1.96 -4.17 -28.68
CA GLU A 470 -1.99 -4.91 -29.93
C GLU A 470 -0.67 -4.79 -30.71
N ASN A 471 0.01 -3.65 -30.60
CA ASN A 471 1.21 -3.33 -31.37
C ASN A 471 2.37 -2.92 -30.46
N ALA A 472 3.58 -3.05 -30.98
CA ALA A 472 4.77 -2.54 -30.34
C ALA A 472 4.78 -1.01 -30.35
N VAL A 473 5.21 -0.40 -29.26
CA VAL A 473 5.22 1.06 -29.06
C VAL A 473 6.65 1.59 -29.18
N ASN A 474 6.90 2.47 -30.13
CA ASN A 474 8.21 3.09 -30.35
C ASN A 474 8.37 4.44 -29.62
N GLY A 475 8.05 4.45 -28.34
CA GLY A 475 8.27 5.59 -27.46
C GLY A 475 7.01 6.43 -27.20
N VAL A 476 6.52 6.31 -25.97
CA VAL A 476 5.53 7.24 -25.39
C VAL A 476 6.26 8.07 -24.36
N LYS A 477 6.25 9.40 -24.53
CA LYS A 477 6.88 10.31 -23.59
C LYS A 477 6.09 10.32 -22.28
N ILE A 478 6.75 9.92 -21.17
CA ILE A 478 6.14 9.86 -19.84
C ILE A 478 6.77 10.83 -18.85
N ILE A 479 8.02 11.26 -19.10
CA ILE A 479 8.68 12.28 -18.29
C ILE A 479 9.41 13.24 -19.24
N GLU A 480 9.24 14.54 -19.01
CA GLU A 480 9.95 15.61 -19.69
C GLU A 480 10.81 16.36 -18.69
N THR A 481 12.10 16.59 -19.00
CA THR A 481 12.99 17.34 -18.11
C THR A 481 13.79 18.36 -18.90
N ASN A 482 14.23 19.45 -18.25
CA ASN A 482 15.22 20.32 -18.85
C ASN A 482 16.54 19.56 -19.09
N THR A 483 17.14 19.03 -18.03
CA THR A 483 18.24 18.06 -18.12
C THR A 483 18.05 16.93 -17.11
N SER A 484 18.66 15.78 -17.35
CA SER A 484 18.62 14.68 -16.38
C SER A 484 19.90 13.85 -16.40
N THR A 485 20.25 13.27 -15.25
CA THR A 485 21.31 12.26 -15.21
C THR A 485 20.83 10.95 -15.86
N ASP A 486 21.74 10.12 -16.39
CA ASP A 486 21.38 8.90 -17.15
C ASP A 486 20.63 7.84 -16.33
N HIS A 487 20.67 7.94 -15.01
CA HIS A 487 19.98 7.02 -14.09
C HIS A 487 18.96 7.70 -13.20
N ALA A 488 18.53 8.93 -13.56
CA ALA A 488 17.54 9.68 -12.80
C ALA A 488 16.21 8.91 -12.67
N PHE A 489 15.85 8.18 -13.72
CA PHE A 489 14.64 7.35 -13.74
C PHE A 489 15.00 5.93 -14.20
N VAL A 490 14.52 4.93 -13.46
CA VAL A 490 14.72 3.51 -13.78
C VAL A 490 13.40 2.77 -13.64
N ILE A 491 13.09 1.85 -14.54
CA ILE A 491 11.89 1.03 -14.40
C ILE A 491 12.05 0.07 -13.21
N ASP A 492 11.07 0.03 -12.35
CA ASP A 492 11.14 -0.71 -11.07
C ASP A 492 10.70 -2.16 -11.22
N ASN A 493 9.86 -2.45 -12.20
CA ASN A 493 9.26 -3.76 -12.40
C ASN A 493 9.44 -4.25 -13.84
N TYR A 494 9.33 -5.57 -14.03
CA TYR A 494 9.20 -6.16 -15.34
C TYR A 494 7.84 -5.78 -15.92
N LEU A 495 7.81 -4.83 -16.84
CA LEU A 495 6.59 -4.40 -17.50
C LEU A 495 6.40 -5.16 -18.81
N SER A 496 5.40 -6.02 -18.86
CA SER A 496 4.97 -6.67 -20.09
C SER A 496 3.49 -6.49 -20.33
N LYS A 497 3.10 -6.25 -21.59
CA LYS A 497 1.70 -6.21 -22.00
C LYS A 497 1.55 -6.78 -23.40
N GLY A 498 0.48 -7.57 -23.62
CA GLY A 498 0.38 -8.35 -24.83
C GLY A 498 1.61 -9.23 -25.04
N ALA A 499 2.20 -9.19 -26.23
CA ALA A 499 3.41 -9.95 -26.58
C ALA A 499 4.72 -9.22 -26.22
N PHE A 500 4.66 -7.97 -25.73
CA PHE A 500 5.83 -7.08 -25.64
C PHE A 500 6.30 -6.84 -24.22
N VAL A 501 7.58 -6.50 -24.10
CA VAL A 501 8.21 -5.99 -22.87
C VAL A 501 8.57 -4.54 -23.10
N TYR A 502 8.28 -3.71 -22.09
CA TYR A 502 8.55 -2.27 -22.13
C TYR A 502 9.74 -1.93 -21.25
N GLN A 503 10.50 -0.92 -21.69
CA GLN A 503 11.59 -0.33 -20.96
C GLN A 503 11.54 1.18 -21.01
N LEU A 504 12.29 1.82 -20.13
CA LEU A 504 12.44 3.26 -20.10
C LEU A 504 13.71 3.64 -20.87
N GLU A 505 13.56 4.56 -21.82
CA GLU A 505 14.63 5.07 -22.68
C GLU A 505 14.73 6.59 -22.55
N LYS A 506 15.93 7.08 -22.23
CA LYS A 506 16.25 8.51 -22.27
C LYS A 506 16.58 8.92 -23.69
N ARG A 507 15.98 10.00 -24.18
CA ARG A 507 16.29 10.64 -25.47
C ARG A 507 16.61 12.10 -25.26
N HIS A 508 17.73 12.54 -25.83
CA HIS A 508 18.13 13.95 -25.85
C HIS A 508 17.50 14.62 -27.07
N GLU A 509 16.64 15.63 -26.87
CA GLU A 509 15.93 16.35 -27.91
C GLU A 509 16.08 17.85 -27.68
N THR A 510 16.58 18.59 -28.67
CA THR A 510 16.66 20.06 -28.71
C THR A 510 16.74 20.74 -27.33
N ASN A 511 17.85 20.51 -26.59
CA ASN A 511 18.14 21.04 -25.25
C ASN A 511 17.27 20.46 -24.08
N GLN A 512 16.62 19.34 -24.27
CA GLN A 512 15.81 18.65 -23.24
C GLN A 512 16.18 17.18 -23.19
N ASP A 513 16.12 16.60 -21.98
CA ASP A 513 16.22 15.15 -21.77
C ASP A 513 14.83 14.58 -21.48
N ASN A 514 14.28 13.84 -22.44
CA ASN A 514 12.96 13.24 -22.34
C ASN A 514 13.06 11.74 -22.10
N TRP A 515 12.13 11.20 -21.32
CA TRP A 515 12.08 9.77 -20.98
C TRP A 515 10.84 9.13 -21.60
N TYR A 516 11.12 8.11 -22.41
CA TYR A 516 10.12 7.41 -23.19
C TYR A 516 9.94 5.98 -22.72
N LEU A 517 8.69 5.55 -22.60
CA LEU A 517 8.35 4.15 -22.47
C LEU A 517 8.32 3.52 -23.87
N THR A 518 9.15 2.52 -24.13
CA THR A 518 9.27 1.87 -25.44
C THR A 518 9.31 0.36 -25.31
N SER A 519 8.70 -0.34 -26.26
CA SER A 519 8.89 -1.78 -26.45
C SER A 519 9.92 -2.11 -27.53
N TYR A 520 10.64 -1.12 -28.08
CA TYR A 520 11.73 -1.31 -29.03
C TYR A 520 13.09 -1.22 -28.34
N ILE A 521 13.96 -2.18 -28.64
CA ILE A 521 15.35 -2.21 -28.20
C ILE A 521 16.23 -2.38 -29.44
N GLY A 522 17.12 -1.42 -29.70
CA GLY A 522 17.96 -1.45 -30.88
C GLY A 522 17.18 -1.52 -32.21
N GLY A 523 16.06 -0.79 -32.29
CA GLY A 523 15.21 -0.67 -33.47
C GLY A 523 14.30 -1.85 -33.78
N THR A 524 14.22 -2.86 -32.89
CA THR A 524 13.35 -4.03 -33.07
C THR A 524 12.46 -4.24 -31.83
N PRO A 525 11.21 -4.72 -32.01
CA PRO A 525 10.32 -5.03 -30.89
C PRO A 525 10.95 -6.01 -29.89
N SER A 526 10.77 -5.80 -28.61
CA SER A 526 11.20 -6.68 -27.53
C SER A 526 10.07 -7.58 -27.10
N TYR A 527 10.20 -8.89 -27.29
CA TYR A 527 9.18 -9.87 -26.99
C TYR A 527 9.39 -10.49 -25.59
N ARG A 528 8.28 -10.77 -24.93
CA ARG A 528 8.31 -11.41 -23.60
C ARG A 528 8.83 -12.85 -23.66
N ALA A 529 9.68 -13.21 -22.72
CA ALA A 529 10.33 -14.52 -22.64
C ALA A 529 9.32 -15.67 -22.44
N GLU A 530 8.15 -15.39 -21.87
CA GLU A 530 7.06 -16.34 -21.65
C GLU A 530 6.53 -16.96 -22.95
N MET A 531 6.62 -16.23 -24.09
CA MET A 531 6.24 -16.78 -25.39
C MET A 531 6.96 -18.10 -25.68
N ALA A 532 8.27 -18.14 -25.40
CA ALA A 532 9.04 -19.35 -25.61
C ALA A 532 8.67 -20.46 -24.61
N SER A 533 8.36 -20.12 -23.36
CA SER A 533 7.94 -21.12 -22.36
C SER A 533 6.60 -21.77 -22.72
N TYR A 534 5.61 -21.00 -23.22
CA TYR A 534 4.35 -21.55 -23.72
C TYR A 534 4.58 -22.48 -24.92
N ALA A 535 5.35 -22.04 -25.90
CA ALA A 535 5.66 -22.85 -27.09
C ALA A 535 6.44 -24.13 -26.72
N ASN A 536 7.37 -24.07 -25.79
CA ASN A 536 8.12 -25.23 -25.31
C ASN A 536 7.26 -26.21 -24.49
N ASN A 537 6.29 -25.72 -23.71
CA ASN A 537 5.35 -26.59 -23.01
C ASN A 537 4.47 -27.37 -24.03
N LEU A 538 4.03 -26.72 -25.11
CA LEU A 538 3.29 -27.38 -26.18
C LEU A 538 4.15 -28.42 -26.88
N TYR A 539 5.38 -28.05 -27.25
CA TYR A 539 6.32 -28.99 -27.86
C TYR A 539 6.56 -30.22 -26.99
N ALA A 540 6.79 -30.00 -25.68
CA ALA A 540 6.95 -31.06 -24.69
C ALA A 540 5.75 -31.99 -24.64
N ALA A 541 4.53 -31.45 -24.57
CA ALA A 541 3.31 -32.24 -24.52
C ALA A 541 3.20 -33.24 -25.67
N HIS A 542 3.68 -32.90 -26.88
CA HIS A 542 3.71 -33.79 -28.01
C HIS A 542 4.88 -34.79 -28.00
N GLN A 543 5.99 -34.51 -27.32
CA GLN A 543 7.19 -35.36 -27.33
C GLN A 543 7.25 -36.36 -26.18
N LEU A 544 6.64 -36.05 -25.01
CA LEU A 544 6.86 -36.78 -23.77
C LEU A 544 6.46 -38.27 -23.86
N PHE A 545 5.37 -38.62 -24.57
CA PHE A 545 4.85 -40.00 -24.60
C PHE A 545 4.96 -40.69 -25.96
N GLN A 546 5.78 -40.15 -26.85
CA GLN A 546 6.04 -40.81 -28.11
C GLN A 546 6.77 -42.14 -27.93
N LEU A 547 6.35 -43.13 -28.70
CA LEU A 547 6.85 -44.50 -28.66
C LEU A 547 7.07 -45.04 -30.07
N ARG A 548 8.09 -45.88 -30.21
CA ARG A 548 8.32 -46.78 -31.36
C ARG A 548 8.12 -48.20 -30.92
N LEU A 549 7.99 -49.13 -31.90
CA LEU A 549 7.89 -50.54 -31.59
C LEU A 549 9.02 -51.03 -30.66
N GLU A 550 10.26 -50.64 -30.97
CA GLU A 550 11.46 -51.04 -30.19
C GLU A 550 11.53 -50.53 -28.76
N ASP A 551 10.81 -49.46 -28.47
CA ASP A 551 10.71 -48.89 -27.08
C ASP A 551 9.82 -49.73 -26.18
N ARG A 552 9.10 -50.72 -26.69
CA ARG A 552 8.20 -51.64 -25.99
C ARG A 552 8.52 -53.09 -26.21
N LEU A 553 8.56 -53.51 -27.50
CA LEU A 553 8.73 -54.89 -27.92
C LEU A 553 9.92 -54.94 -28.86
N SER A 554 10.72 -55.96 -28.78
CA SER A 554 11.71 -56.30 -29.83
C SER A 554 11.15 -57.41 -30.70
N ARG A 555 11.57 -57.36 -31.95
CA ARG A 555 11.25 -58.37 -32.93
C ARG A 555 12.18 -59.57 -32.76
N HIS A 556 12.12 -60.27 -31.63
CA HIS A 556 12.98 -61.46 -31.45
C HIS A 556 12.35 -62.57 -30.72
N HIS A 557 12.80 -63.75 -31.00
CA HIS A 557 12.72 -65.09 -30.40
C HIS A 557 12.11 -65.24 -29.01
N PHE A 558 11.54 -64.14 -28.43
CA PHE A 558 10.80 -64.14 -27.20
C PHE A 558 9.46 -64.83 -27.28
N LEU A 559 9.05 -65.10 -28.51
CA LEU A 559 7.79 -65.77 -28.73
C LEU A 559 7.98 -67.28 -28.66
N ASN A 560 8.66 -67.74 -27.59
CA ASN A 560 8.48 -69.11 -27.17
C ASN A 560 6.98 -69.24 -26.80
N GLN A 561 6.32 -70.18 -27.42
CA GLN A 561 4.90 -70.44 -27.28
C GLN A 561 4.36 -70.68 -25.87
N SER A 562 5.17 -70.47 -24.82
CA SER A 562 4.85 -70.70 -23.42
C SER A 562 4.73 -69.45 -22.53
N ALA A 563 5.06 -68.23 -23.00
CA ALA A 563 4.92 -67.03 -22.19
C ALA A 563 3.62 -66.28 -22.54
N ASP A 564 2.64 -66.35 -21.65
CA ASP A 564 1.32 -65.74 -21.90
C ASP A 564 1.27 -64.22 -21.76
N LYS A 565 2.24 -63.60 -21.05
CA LYS A 565 2.22 -62.15 -20.71
C LYS A 565 3.60 -61.53 -20.80
N ILE A 566 3.62 -60.27 -21.24
CA ILE A 566 4.83 -59.46 -21.28
C ILE A 566 4.58 -58.15 -20.52
N VAL A 567 5.41 -57.84 -19.54
CA VAL A 567 5.41 -56.54 -18.89
C VAL A 567 6.69 -55.78 -19.25
N TRP A 568 6.53 -54.53 -19.58
CA TRP A 568 7.67 -53.67 -19.90
C TRP A 568 7.63 -52.37 -19.14
N ILE A 569 8.81 -51.82 -18.85
CA ILE A 569 9.03 -50.51 -18.28
C ILE A 569 10.15 -49.80 -19.04
N ARG A 570 9.97 -48.52 -19.29
CA ARG A 570 11.05 -47.65 -19.79
C ARG A 570 11.19 -46.36 -19.03
N ALA A 571 12.43 -45.85 -18.95
CA ALA A 571 12.80 -44.55 -18.43
C ALA A 571 13.53 -43.77 -19.49
N VAL A 572 13.18 -42.50 -19.66
CA VAL A 572 13.83 -41.60 -20.63
C VAL A 572 14.26 -40.33 -19.87
N GLU A 573 15.52 -39.97 -20.07
CA GLU A 573 16.03 -38.64 -19.75
C GLU A 573 16.34 -37.89 -21.03
N GLY A 574 15.94 -36.66 -21.16
CA GLY A 574 16.16 -35.87 -22.36
C GLY A 574 16.46 -34.41 -22.10
N THR A 575 17.24 -33.79 -22.97
CA THR A 575 17.55 -32.36 -22.96
C THR A 575 17.22 -31.75 -24.33
N ASN A 576 16.62 -30.56 -24.29
CA ASN A 576 16.32 -29.81 -25.51
C ASN A 576 16.93 -28.41 -25.45
N HIS A 577 17.41 -27.92 -26.56
CA HIS A 577 17.89 -26.56 -26.75
C HIS A 577 17.34 -26.00 -28.04
N ASN A 578 16.65 -24.86 -27.94
CA ASN A 578 16.01 -24.24 -29.09
C ASN A 578 15.97 -22.71 -28.96
N ARG A 579 15.63 -22.05 -30.06
CA ARG A 579 15.48 -20.61 -30.19
C ARG A 579 14.14 -20.31 -30.86
N MET A 580 13.53 -19.21 -30.45
CA MET A 580 12.34 -18.67 -31.11
C MET A 580 12.72 -17.92 -32.41
N ARG A 581 11.77 -17.76 -33.34
CA ARG A 581 11.94 -17.03 -34.60
C ARG A 581 12.32 -15.56 -34.43
N ASP A 582 11.96 -14.96 -33.30
CA ASP A 582 12.35 -13.59 -32.95
C ASP A 582 13.89 -13.42 -32.77
N ASN A 583 14.65 -14.50 -32.69
CA ASN A 583 16.08 -14.54 -32.36
C ASN A 583 16.44 -13.98 -30.97
N GLN A 584 15.45 -13.62 -30.14
CA GLN A 584 15.68 -13.03 -28.82
C GLN A 584 15.61 -14.08 -27.70
N ASN A 585 14.68 -15.04 -27.84
CA ASN A 585 14.35 -16.00 -26.80
C ASN A 585 14.98 -17.37 -27.08
N THR A 586 15.87 -17.80 -26.18
CA THR A 586 16.55 -19.11 -26.23
C THR A 586 16.12 -19.95 -25.01
N THR A 587 15.74 -21.22 -25.26
CA THR A 587 15.26 -22.13 -24.22
C THR A 587 16.16 -23.35 -24.09
N LYS A 588 16.43 -23.74 -22.83
CA LYS A 588 16.99 -25.04 -22.44
C LYS A 588 15.95 -25.78 -21.62
N ALA A 589 15.69 -27.04 -21.97
CA ALA A 589 14.72 -27.88 -21.26
C ALA A 589 15.35 -29.23 -20.90
N GLN A 590 14.84 -29.80 -19.79
CA GLN A 590 15.19 -31.15 -19.33
C GLN A 590 13.91 -31.90 -19.00
N ARG A 591 13.79 -33.15 -19.48
CA ARG A 591 12.62 -34.00 -19.29
C ARG A 591 12.98 -35.36 -18.75
N TYR A 592 12.05 -35.92 -18.01
CA TYR A 592 12.06 -37.28 -17.47
C TYR A 592 10.75 -37.94 -17.79
N VAL A 593 10.79 -39.16 -18.33
CA VAL A 593 9.61 -39.94 -18.69
C VAL A 593 9.74 -41.34 -18.13
N THR A 594 8.71 -41.85 -17.56
CA THR A 594 8.56 -43.25 -17.18
C THR A 594 7.29 -43.79 -17.81
N GLN A 595 7.40 -44.86 -18.57
CA GLN A 595 6.25 -45.56 -19.12
C GLN A 595 6.34 -47.06 -18.81
N LEU A 596 5.19 -47.64 -18.57
CA LEU A 596 5.04 -49.05 -18.29
C LEU A 596 3.86 -49.61 -19.08
N GLY A 597 3.89 -50.88 -19.41
CA GLY A 597 2.77 -51.53 -20.08
C GLY A 597 2.79 -53.03 -19.92
N ALA A 598 1.67 -53.61 -20.28
CA ALA A 598 1.47 -55.06 -20.25
C ALA A 598 0.76 -55.53 -21.54
N THR A 599 1.32 -56.57 -22.17
CA THR A 599 0.72 -57.29 -23.29
C THR A 599 -0.18 -58.38 -22.76
N PHE A 600 -1.47 -58.31 -23.09
CA PHE A 600 -2.49 -59.32 -22.70
C PHE A 600 -2.81 -60.30 -23.80
N ILE A 601 -2.72 -59.84 -25.06
CA ILE A 601 -2.87 -60.68 -26.24
C ILE A 601 -1.46 -60.91 -26.75
N ASN A 602 -0.97 -62.13 -26.60
CA ASN A 602 0.35 -62.55 -27.07
C ASN A 602 0.17 -63.79 -27.96
N GLN A 603 -0.25 -63.56 -29.22
CA GLN A 603 -0.43 -64.62 -30.20
C GLN A 603 0.69 -64.58 -31.21
N THR A 604 0.84 -65.66 -32.01
CA THR A 604 1.91 -65.85 -32.95
C THR A 604 2.19 -64.66 -33.89
N HIS A 605 1.14 -64.01 -34.42
CA HIS A 605 1.27 -62.84 -35.28
C HIS A 605 0.86 -61.54 -34.68
N TYR A 606 0.16 -61.53 -33.53
CA TYR A 606 -0.47 -60.37 -32.95
C TYR A 606 -0.09 -60.18 -31.48
N HIS A 607 0.28 -58.99 -31.12
CA HIS A 607 0.50 -58.57 -29.74
C HIS A 607 -0.35 -57.34 -29.47
N ALA A 608 -1.11 -57.36 -28.39
CA ALA A 608 -1.85 -56.18 -27.96
C ALA A 608 -1.82 -56.00 -26.46
N GLY A 609 -1.82 -54.75 -25.98
CA GLY A 609 -1.71 -54.44 -24.59
C GLY A 609 -2.15 -53.04 -24.23
N VAL A 610 -1.98 -52.75 -22.97
CA VAL A 610 -2.23 -51.44 -22.41
C VAL A 610 -0.94 -50.82 -21.92
N MET A 611 -0.92 -49.49 -21.80
CA MET A 611 0.23 -48.74 -21.32
C MET A 611 -0.16 -47.51 -20.53
N PHE A 612 0.68 -47.15 -19.57
CA PHE A 612 0.57 -45.96 -18.75
C PHE A 612 1.88 -45.18 -18.78
N GLY A 613 1.81 -43.85 -18.72
CA GLY A 613 2.96 -42.98 -18.70
C GLY A 613 2.85 -41.84 -17.69
N TYR A 614 3.98 -41.51 -17.07
CA TYR A 614 4.21 -40.31 -16.30
C TYR A 614 5.40 -39.58 -16.85
N ALA A 615 5.29 -38.26 -16.98
CA ALA A 615 6.38 -37.45 -17.47
C ALA A 615 6.42 -36.05 -16.83
N LYS A 616 7.63 -35.47 -16.76
CA LYS A 616 7.87 -34.12 -16.30
C LYS A 616 8.93 -33.47 -17.18
N GLN A 617 8.69 -32.20 -17.56
CA GLN A 617 9.69 -31.37 -18.20
C GLN A 617 9.79 -30.02 -17.48
N ASN A 618 11.01 -29.53 -17.27
CA ASN A 618 11.31 -28.18 -16.83
C ASN A 618 12.09 -27.48 -17.94
N SER A 619 11.74 -26.24 -18.25
CA SER A 619 12.45 -25.41 -19.21
C SER A 619 12.82 -24.04 -18.61
N LYS A 620 13.93 -23.48 -19.06
CA LYS A 620 14.37 -22.13 -18.73
C LYS A 620 14.63 -21.37 -20.01
N THR A 621 13.95 -20.27 -20.18
CA THR A 621 14.12 -19.32 -21.28
C THR A 621 14.89 -18.11 -20.82
N HIS A 622 15.82 -17.68 -21.63
CA HIS A 622 16.54 -16.43 -21.49
C HIS A 622 16.30 -15.57 -22.71
N SER A 623 15.91 -14.32 -22.49
CA SER A 623 15.83 -13.31 -23.55
C SER A 623 17.17 -12.58 -23.65
N SER A 624 17.64 -12.37 -24.88
CA SER A 624 18.82 -11.52 -25.16
C SER A 624 18.52 -10.01 -24.95
N ARG A 625 17.24 -9.66 -24.69
CA ARG A 625 16.77 -8.31 -24.48
C ARG A 625 16.43 -8.10 -23.00
N VAL A 626 15.25 -8.50 -22.57
CA VAL A 626 14.77 -8.31 -21.20
C VAL A 626 14.05 -9.55 -20.70
N GLY A 627 14.36 -9.97 -19.48
CA GLY A 627 13.63 -10.97 -18.74
C GLY A 627 14.04 -12.42 -18.96
N THR A 628 13.50 -13.27 -18.13
CA THR A 628 13.62 -14.73 -18.16
C THR A 628 12.27 -15.35 -17.88
N SER A 629 12.04 -16.58 -18.37
CA SER A 629 10.84 -17.34 -18.07
C SER A 629 11.18 -18.80 -17.80
N ARG A 630 10.33 -19.50 -17.07
CA ARG A 630 10.44 -20.94 -16.81
C ARG A 630 9.13 -21.61 -17.22
N GLY A 631 9.24 -22.68 -17.99
CA GLY A 631 8.13 -23.58 -18.30
C GLY A 631 8.22 -24.87 -17.48
N LYS A 632 7.07 -25.40 -17.04
CA LYS A 632 6.95 -26.71 -16.43
C LYS A 632 5.78 -27.45 -17.04
N VAL A 633 5.99 -28.73 -17.37
CA VAL A 633 4.96 -29.65 -17.85
C VAL A 633 5.02 -30.90 -17.00
N GLN A 634 3.88 -31.33 -16.49
CA GLN A 634 3.72 -32.62 -15.83
C GLN A 634 2.55 -33.33 -16.50
N GLY A 635 2.79 -34.52 -17.00
CA GLY A 635 1.82 -35.26 -17.82
C GLY A 635 1.63 -36.70 -17.40
N TYR A 636 0.46 -37.21 -17.74
CA TYR A 636 0.09 -38.60 -17.63
C TYR A 636 -0.47 -39.05 -18.97
N ALA A 637 -0.30 -40.32 -19.31
CA ALA A 637 -0.86 -40.92 -20.48
C ALA A 637 -1.43 -42.30 -20.16
N LEU A 638 -2.56 -42.65 -20.76
CA LEU A 638 -3.14 -43.97 -20.73
C LEU A 638 -3.44 -44.38 -22.18
N GLY A 639 -3.04 -45.56 -22.55
CA GLY A 639 -3.20 -45.99 -23.94
C GLY A 639 -3.24 -47.48 -24.17
N VAL A 640 -3.52 -47.83 -25.41
CA VAL A 640 -3.53 -49.19 -25.92
C VAL A 640 -2.58 -49.29 -27.11
N TYR A 641 -2.05 -50.46 -27.36
CA TYR A 641 -1.21 -50.73 -28.50
C TYR A 641 -1.47 -52.08 -29.11
N GLY A 642 -1.16 -52.22 -30.41
CA GLY A 642 -1.22 -53.44 -31.12
C GLY A 642 -0.12 -53.54 -32.17
N THR A 643 0.46 -54.74 -32.30
CA THR A 643 1.56 -55.04 -33.23
C THR A 643 1.24 -56.29 -34.01
N TRP A 644 1.49 -56.28 -35.30
CA TRP A 644 1.38 -57.43 -36.16
C TRP A 644 2.70 -57.74 -36.85
N TYR A 645 3.09 -59.01 -36.96
CA TYR A 645 4.27 -59.49 -37.65
C TYR A 645 3.90 -60.50 -38.79
N GLN A 646 4.53 -60.31 -39.96
CA GLN A 646 4.37 -61.20 -41.10
C GLN A 646 5.00 -62.58 -40.79
N ASN A 647 6.20 -62.61 -40.28
CA ASN A 647 6.99 -63.79 -39.94
C ASN A 647 7.20 -63.84 -38.41
N PRO A 648 6.39 -64.63 -37.68
CA PRO A 648 6.50 -64.61 -36.20
C PRO A 648 7.67 -65.47 -35.69
N ASN A 649 8.18 -66.42 -36.47
CA ASN A 649 9.25 -67.32 -36.06
C ASN A 649 10.65 -66.90 -36.55
N ASP A 650 10.73 -65.81 -37.31
CA ASP A 650 11.98 -65.24 -37.81
C ASP A 650 11.91 -63.72 -37.73
N ASP A 651 13.05 -63.09 -37.52
CA ASP A 651 13.23 -61.62 -37.45
C ASP A 651 13.05 -60.91 -38.79
N THR A 652 12.57 -61.58 -39.77
CA THR A 652 12.46 -61.07 -41.17
C THR A 652 11.02 -60.65 -41.50
N GLY A 653 10.85 -59.84 -42.52
CA GLY A 653 9.56 -59.50 -43.11
C GLY A 653 8.96 -58.22 -42.52
N LEU A 654 7.70 -58.03 -42.88
CA LEU A 654 6.94 -56.82 -42.52
C LEU A 654 6.44 -56.87 -41.09
N TYR A 655 6.42 -55.72 -40.45
CA TYR A 655 5.61 -55.49 -39.24
C TYR A 655 4.76 -54.24 -39.39
N LEU A 656 3.63 -54.23 -38.65
CA LEU A 656 2.77 -53.08 -38.43
C LEU A 656 2.62 -52.89 -36.93
N ASP A 657 2.85 -51.66 -36.46
CA ASP A 657 2.65 -51.31 -35.10
C ASP A 657 1.77 -50.06 -34.96
N SER A 658 0.84 -50.09 -34.03
CA SER A 658 -0.01 -48.94 -33.76
C SER A 658 -0.27 -48.76 -32.29
N TRP A 659 -0.46 -47.53 -31.90
CA TRP A 659 -0.91 -47.20 -30.55
C TRP A 659 -1.84 -46.01 -30.57
N LEU A 660 -2.69 -45.95 -29.53
CA LEU A 660 -3.59 -44.84 -29.21
C LEU A 660 -3.46 -44.48 -27.74
N GLN A 661 -3.23 -43.23 -27.42
CA GLN A 661 -3.07 -42.73 -26.07
C GLN A 661 -3.94 -41.50 -25.84
N TYR A 662 -4.59 -41.45 -24.69
CA TYR A 662 -5.17 -40.23 -24.13
C TYR A 662 -4.17 -39.67 -23.15
N GLN A 663 -3.92 -38.34 -23.24
CA GLN A 663 -2.87 -37.64 -22.50
C GLN A 663 -3.47 -36.43 -21.85
N TRP A 664 -3.03 -36.13 -20.61
CA TRP A 664 -3.39 -34.91 -19.92
C TRP A 664 -2.19 -34.31 -19.18
N PHE A 665 -2.08 -32.96 -19.26
CA PHE A 665 -0.92 -32.20 -18.80
C PHE A 665 -1.34 -31.07 -17.90
N LYS A 666 -0.58 -30.87 -16.80
CA LYS A 666 -0.55 -29.66 -16.02
C LYS A 666 0.63 -28.84 -16.48
N ASN A 667 0.36 -27.64 -16.95
CA ASN A 667 1.35 -26.70 -17.47
C ASN A 667 1.49 -25.51 -16.58
N GLN A 668 2.69 -25.00 -16.43
CA GLN A 668 2.99 -23.78 -15.72
C GLN A 668 3.99 -22.95 -16.51
N VAL A 669 3.78 -21.62 -16.57
CA VAL A 669 4.73 -20.66 -17.10
C VAL A 669 4.98 -19.63 -15.99
N ILE A 670 6.23 -19.48 -15.59
CA ILE A 670 6.67 -18.63 -14.48
C ILE A 670 7.56 -17.53 -15.04
N ASN A 671 7.18 -16.28 -14.80
CA ASN A 671 8.09 -15.15 -14.90
C ASN A 671 8.53 -14.75 -13.47
N PRO A 672 9.83 -14.86 -13.11
CA PRO A 672 10.30 -14.52 -11.76
C PRO A 672 10.05 -13.06 -11.35
N ALA A 673 9.85 -12.18 -12.32
CA ALA A 673 9.66 -10.75 -12.10
C ALA A 673 8.18 -10.32 -12.09
N SER A 674 7.21 -11.18 -12.46
CA SER A 674 5.80 -10.78 -12.50
C SER A 674 4.84 -11.81 -11.94
N SER A 675 4.56 -12.91 -12.66
CA SER A 675 3.47 -13.83 -12.31
C SER A 675 3.73 -15.27 -12.73
N SER A 676 2.89 -16.19 -12.30
CA SER A 676 2.93 -17.60 -12.66
C SER A 676 1.57 -18.04 -13.20
N ASP A 677 1.53 -18.38 -14.49
CA ASP A 677 0.34 -18.90 -15.13
C ASP A 677 0.28 -20.42 -15.05
N ASN A 678 -0.89 -20.94 -14.67
CA ASN A 678 -1.17 -22.37 -14.63
C ASN A 678 -2.33 -22.69 -15.56
N TYR A 679 -2.12 -23.66 -16.45
CA TYR A 679 -3.15 -24.11 -17.39
C TYR A 679 -3.06 -25.61 -17.60
N ARG A 680 -4.12 -26.21 -18.17
CA ARG A 680 -4.19 -27.64 -18.47
C ARG A 680 -4.36 -27.81 -19.95
N THR A 681 -3.81 -28.91 -20.48
CA THR A 681 -4.04 -29.37 -21.85
C THR A 681 -4.25 -30.87 -21.82
N GLN A 682 -5.09 -31.36 -22.70
CA GLN A 682 -5.39 -32.79 -22.82
C GLN A 682 -5.75 -33.13 -24.26
N GLY A 683 -5.55 -34.37 -24.65
CA GLY A 683 -5.91 -34.78 -25.97
C GLY A 683 -5.52 -36.23 -26.32
N LEU A 684 -5.72 -36.55 -27.56
CA LEU A 684 -5.41 -37.88 -28.14
C LEU A 684 -4.13 -37.81 -28.96
N SER A 685 -3.34 -38.89 -28.86
CA SER A 685 -2.23 -39.15 -29.79
C SER A 685 -2.37 -40.57 -30.33
N ALA A 686 -2.16 -40.70 -31.61
CA ALA A 686 -2.20 -41.99 -32.31
C ALA A 686 -0.97 -42.15 -33.21
N SER A 687 -0.51 -43.39 -33.37
CA SER A 687 0.62 -43.74 -34.22
C SER A 687 0.34 -44.94 -35.07
N LEU A 688 0.87 -44.92 -36.30
CA LEU A 688 1.01 -46.06 -37.16
C LEU A 688 2.46 -46.14 -37.63
N GLU A 689 3.08 -47.29 -37.39
CA GLU A 689 4.46 -47.58 -37.78
C GLU A 689 4.51 -48.83 -38.63
N VAL A 690 5.31 -48.80 -39.70
CA VAL A 690 5.60 -49.91 -40.58
C VAL A 690 7.09 -50.04 -40.78
N GLY A 691 7.58 -51.26 -40.83
CA GLY A 691 8.95 -51.53 -41.17
C GLY A 691 9.15 -52.92 -41.72
N TYR A 692 10.20 -53.09 -42.45
CA TYR A 692 10.56 -54.36 -43.11
C TYR A 692 11.99 -54.72 -42.73
N GLN A 693 12.17 -55.83 -42.00
CA GLN A 693 13.50 -56.32 -41.59
C GLN A 693 14.01 -57.37 -42.56
N ARG A 694 15.23 -57.18 -43.07
CA ARG A 694 15.89 -58.11 -43.95
C ARG A 694 17.32 -58.37 -43.49
N PRO A 695 17.76 -59.67 -43.36
CA PRO A 695 19.14 -59.96 -43.12
C PRO A 695 19.95 -59.71 -44.41
N ILE A 696 21.06 -59.07 -44.28
CA ILE A 696 22.04 -58.82 -45.36
C ILE A 696 23.02 -59.97 -45.39
N VAL A 697 23.55 -60.33 -44.23
CA VAL A 697 24.58 -61.36 -44.04
C VAL A 697 24.27 -62.18 -42.82
N ARG A 698 24.35 -63.50 -42.91
CA ARG A 698 24.32 -64.39 -41.72
C ARG A 698 25.62 -65.27 -41.78
N TYR A 699 26.28 -65.33 -40.60
CA TYR A 699 27.46 -66.12 -40.44
C TYR A 699 27.59 -66.67 -39.02
N ALA A 700 28.37 -67.75 -38.87
CA ALA A 700 28.58 -68.38 -37.58
C ALA A 700 30.08 -68.55 -37.34
N VAL A 701 30.56 -68.25 -36.12
CA VAL A 701 31.93 -68.44 -35.71
C VAL A 701 31.89 -69.22 -34.37
N ALA A 702 32.34 -70.43 -34.38
CA ALA A 702 32.19 -71.35 -33.26
C ALA A 702 30.71 -71.42 -32.78
N ASP A 703 30.47 -71.10 -31.48
CA ASP A 703 29.14 -71.11 -30.84
C ASP A 703 28.34 -69.83 -31.01
N LEU A 704 28.83 -68.87 -31.79
CA LEU A 704 28.26 -67.54 -31.94
C LEU A 704 27.66 -67.36 -33.36
N LYS A 705 26.36 -67.16 -33.44
CA LYS A 705 25.64 -66.85 -34.67
C LYS A 705 25.40 -65.39 -34.85
N HIS A 706 25.78 -64.82 -35.94
CA HIS A 706 25.61 -63.43 -36.30
C HIS A 706 24.65 -63.23 -37.47
N SER A 707 23.81 -62.17 -37.35
CA SER A 707 22.99 -61.72 -38.50
C SER A 707 23.07 -60.18 -38.56
N LEU A 708 23.59 -59.67 -39.63
CA LEU A 708 23.56 -58.26 -39.99
C LEU A 708 22.24 -57.97 -40.70
N ASN A 709 21.41 -57.11 -40.11
CA ASN A 709 20.10 -56.78 -40.60
C ASN A 709 19.97 -55.29 -40.98
N ILE A 710 19.18 -55.06 -42.06
CA ILE A 710 18.72 -53.71 -42.42
C ILE A 710 17.21 -53.65 -42.29
N GLN A 711 16.70 -52.53 -41.74
CA GLN A 711 15.28 -52.33 -41.50
C GLN A 711 14.89 -50.92 -41.95
N PRO A 712 14.41 -50.71 -43.17
CA PRO A 712 13.69 -49.49 -43.52
C PRO A 712 12.40 -49.42 -42.69
N GLN A 713 12.05 -48.20 -42.24
CA GLN A 713 10.90 -47.99 -41.38
C GLN A 713 10.27 -46.63 -41.64
N ALA A 714 8.96 -46.55 -41.44
CA ALA A 714 8.18 -45.32 -41.52
C ALA A 714 7.17 -45.27 -40.37
N GLN A 715 6.97 -44.09 -39.82
CA GLN A 715 5.99 -43.88 -38.76
C GLN A 715 5.24 -42.58 -39.01
N LEU A 716 3.96 -42.58 -38.75
CA LEU A 716 3.11 -41.41 -38.73
C LEU A 716 2.51 -41.27 -37.32
N ILE A 717 2.72 -40.13 -36.66
CA ILE A 717 2.15 -39.85 -35.36
C ILE A 717 1.25 -38.61 -35.48
N TRP A 718 0.00 -38.76 -35.05
CA TRP A 718 -0.98 -37.70 -35.02
C TRP A 718 -1.23 -37.30 -33.58
N HIS A 719 -1.14 -35.98 -33.28
CA HIS A 719 -1.39 -35.40 -32.00
C HIS A 719 -2.51 -34.40 -32.07
N THR A 720 -3.38 -34.38 -31.07
CA THR A 720 -4.39 -33.32 -30.85
C THR A 720 -4.43 -32.93 -29.40
N LEU A 721 -4.49 -31.64 -29.12
CA LEU A 721 -4.73 -31.05 -27.78
C LEU A 721 -5.95 -30.14 -27.87
N ASN A 722 -6.92 -30.32 -26.96
CA ASN A 722 -8.20 -29.64 -27.02
C ASN A 722 -8.09 -28.18 -26.56
N ASP A 723 -7.40 -27.88 -25.46
CA ASP A 723 -7.32 -26.55 -24.86
C ASP A 723 -6.25 -25.69 -25.57
N LYS A 724 -6.63 -25.14 -26.71
CA LYS A 724 -5.73 -24.40 -27.61
C LYS A 724 -5.55 -22.94 -27.23
N GLN A 725 -6.44 -22.38 -26.40
CA GLN A 725 -6.41 -20.96 -26.01
C GLN A 725 -6.88 -20.76 -24.56
N TYR A 726 -6.30 -19.78 -23.89
CA TYR A 726 -6.68 -19.36 -22.54
C TYR A 726 -6.24 -17.90 -22.31
N LYS A 727 -6.68 -17.30 -21.22
CA LYS A 727 -6.23 -15.97 -20.79
C LYS A 727 -5.23 -16.10 -19.64
N ASP A 728 -4.13 -15.37 -19.74
CA ASP A 728 -3.15 -15.28 -18.66
C ASP A 728 -3.68 -14.40 -17.49
N GLN A 729 -2.90 -14.28 -16.41
CA GLN A 729 -3.31 -13.47 -15.24
C GLN A 729 -3.47 -11.98 -15.56
N GLN A 730 -2.92 -11.51 -16.66
CA GLN A 730 -3.08 -10.13 -17.16
C GLN A 730 -4.26 -10.00 -18.14
N ASN A 731 -5.12 -11.03 -18.22
CA ASN A 731 -6.26 -11.13 -19.15
C ASN A 731 -5.87 -11.13 -20.64
N THR A 732 -4.60 -11.41 -20.97
CA THR A 732 -4.08 -11.46 -22.34
C THR A 732 -4.41 -12.81 -22.97
N LEU A 733 -4.90 -12.82 -24.20
CA LEU A 733 -5.25 -14.03 -24.94
C LEU A 733 -3.99 -14.77 -25.43
N ILE A 734 -3.80 -15.99 -24.96
CA ILE A 734 -2.72 -16.91 -25.36
C ILE A 734 -3.30 -18.01 -26.24
N VAL A 735 -2.78 -18.20 -27.44
CA VAL A 735 -3.19 -19.25 -28.37
C VAL A 735 -2.01 -20.15 -28.70
N LEU A 736 -2.12 -21.43 -28.41
CA LEU A 736 -1.10 -22.45 -28.70
C LEU A 736 -1.15 -22.85 -30.20
N MET A 737 -0.07 -22.58 -30.92
CA MET A 737 0.06 -22.85 -32.35
C MET A 737 0.73 -24.19 -32.58
N GLY A 738 0.13 -25.07 -33.41
CA GLY A 738 0.60 -26.44 -33.63
C GLY A 738 0.07 -27.44 -32.60
N HIS A 739 -0.99 -27.09 -31.87
CA HIS A 739 -1.67 -27.95 -30.88
C HIS A 739 -2.25 -29.21 -31.51
N ASN A 740 -2.65 -29.15 -32.80
CA ASN A 740 -2.94 -30.31 -33.64
C ASN A 740 -1.84 -30.45 -34.68
N ASN A 741 -1.05 -31.49 -34.58
CA ASN A 741 0.12 -31.70 -35.44
C ASN A 741 0.26 -33.14 -35.84
N THR A 742 0.88 -33.36 -36.99
CA THR A 742 1.24 -34.69 -37.50
C THR A 742 2.74 -34.73 -37.70
N GLN A 743 3.38 -35.77 -37.17
CA GLN A 743 4.81 -36.02 -37.36
C GLN A 743 4.99 -37.28 -38.22
N ALA A 744 5.69 -37.14 -39.32
CA ALA A 744 6.13 -38.25 -40.15
C ALA A 744 7.62 -38.54 -39.86
N ARG A 745 7.97 -39.80 -39.78
CA ARG A 745 9.34 -40.31 -39.66
C ARG A 745 9.63 -41.30 -40.78
N LEU A 746 10.73 -41.13 -41.47
CA LEU A 746 11.28 -42.09 -42.40
C LEU A 746 12.72 -42.41 -41.98
N GLY A 747 13.07 -43.66 -41.90
CA GLY A 747 14.37 -44.05 -41.41
C GLY A 747 14.86 -45.42 -41.82
N VAL A 748 16.09 -45.69 -41.50
CA VAL A 748 16.75 -46.97 -41.70
C VAL A 748 17.52 -47.34 -40.43
N LYS A 749 17.28 -48.56 -39.95
CA LYS A 749 18.00 -49.17 -38.82
C LYS A 749 18.93 -50.28 -39.39
N VAL A 750 20.16 -50.28 -38.93
CA VAL A 750 21.13 -51.35 -39.15
C VAL A 750 21.48 -51.98 -37.82
N SER A 751 21.33 -53.28 -37.69
CA SER A 751 21.59 -54.02 -36.45
C SER A 751 22.42 -55.27 -36.69
N LEU A 752 23.25 -55.61 -35.71
CA LEU A 752 24.02 -56.84 -35.67
C LEU A 752 23.49 -57.76 -34.56
N ASP A 753 22.69 -58.76 -34.95
CA ASP A 753 22.18 -59.75 -34.00
C ASP A 753 23.21 -60.82 -33.72
N SER A 754 23.65 -60.98 -32.49
CA SER A 754 24.67 -61.92 -32.06
C SER A 754 24.09 -62.89 -31.01
N HIS A 755 23.92 -64.14 -31.35
CA HIS A 755 23.36 -65.18 -30.50
C HIS A 755 24.47 -66.11 -29.99
N PHE A 756 24.62 -66.17 -28.65
CA PHE A 756 25.52 -67.02 -27.92
C PHE A 756 24.79 -68.29 -27.51
N THR A 757 25.04 -69.41 -28.21
CA THR A 757 24.26 -70.66 -28.04
C THR A 757 24.39 -71.29 -26.64
N HIS A 758 25.54 -71.26 -26.00
CA HIS A 758 25.75 -71.82 -24.66
C HIS A 758 25.16 -71.00 -23.51
N SER A 759 25.21 -69.66 -23.58
CA SER A 759 24.76 -68.75 -22.50
C SER A 759 23.31 -68.28 -22.66
N GLN A 760 22.63 -68.65 -23.73
CA GLN A 760 21.31 -68.12 -24.12
C GLN A 760 21.25 -66.60 -24.12
N LEU A 761 22.38 -65.95 -24.42
CA LEU A 761 22.52 -64.49 -24.47
C LEU A 761 22.40 -64.01 -25.91
N ASN A 762 21.50 -63.08 -26.19
CA ASN A 762 21.45 -62.34 -27.43
C ASN A 762 21.88 -60.93 -27.21
N LEU A 763 22.81 -60.40 -28.03
CA LEU A 763 23.23 -59.01 -28.08
C LEU A 763 22.91 -58.44 -29.45
N LYS A 764 22.28 -57.25 -29.48
CA LYS A 764 21.89 -56.57 -30.71
C LYS A 764 22.26 -55.09 -30.64
N PRO A 765 23.53 -54.72 -30.89
CA PRO A 765 23.89 -53.36 -31.16
C PRO A 765 23.25 -52.87 -32.47
N TYR A 766 22.83 -51.57 -32.50
CA TYR A 766 22.22 -51.00 -33.68
C TYR A 766 22.50 -49.51 -33.81
N VAL A 767 22.37 -49.01 -35.04
CA VAL A 767 22.36 -47.59 -35.37
C VAL A 767 21.15 -47.27 -36.24
N GLU A 768 20.60 -46.09 -36.08
CA GLU A 768 19.48 -45.59 -36.89
C GLU A 768 19.76 -44.20 -37.42
N PHE A 769 19.28 -43.96 -38.63
CA PHE A 769 19.22 -42.64 -39.24
C PHE A 769 17.77 -42.38 -39.64
N ASN A 770 17.22 -41.31 -39.13
CA ASN A 770 15.85 -40.94 -39.40
C ASN A 770 15.75 -39.47 -39.84
N TRP A 771 14.82 -39.24 -40.77
CA TRP A 771 14.31 -37.93 -41.11
C TRP A 771 12.93 -37.77 -40.53
N LEU A 772 12.70 -36.69 -39.74
CA LEU A 772 11.41 -36.39 -39.15
C LEU A 772 10.86 -35.09 -39.74
N HIS A 773 9.55 -35.07 -40.00
CA HIS A 773 8.85 -33.92 -40.52
C HIS A 773 7.58 -33.67 -39.70
N ASN A 774 7.51 -32.51 -39.06
CA ASN A 774 6.30 -31.98 -38.40
C ASN A 774 5.50 -31.14 -39.40
N ALA A 775 4.21 -31.43 -39.59
CA ALA A 775 3.35 -30.72 -40.53
C ALA A 775 3.22 -29.21 -40.15
N LYS A 776 3.26 -28.90 -38.88
CA LYS A 776 3.16 -27.52 -38.35
C LYS A 776 4.33 -27.19 -37.43
N ASP A 777 4.74 -25.92 -37.43
CA ASP A 777 5.67 -25.41 -36.46
C ASP A 777 4.97 -25.25 -35.09
N TYR A 778 5.71 -25.49 -34.03
CA TYR A 778 5.26 -25.22 -32.66
C TYR A 778 5.50 -23.76 -32.29
N GLY A 779 4.50 -23.13 -31.72
CA GLY A 779 4.59 -21.72 -31.37
C GLY A 779 3.46 -21.25 -30.47
N VAL A 780 3.40 -19.95 -30.29
CA VAL A 780 2.37 -19.26 -29.54
C VAL A 780 1.98 -17.98 -30.26
N ARG A 781 0.71 -17.64 -30.22
CA ARG A 781 0.21 -16.32 -30.59
C ARG A 781 -0.35 -15.65 -29.34
N ILE A 782 0.17 -14.48 -29.04
CA ILE A 782 -0.31 -13.60 -27.98
C ILE A 782 -1.00 -12.42 -28.66
N ASN A 783 -2.32 -12.30 -28.45
CA ASN A 783 -3.18 -11.40 -29.23
C ASN A 783 -2.97 -11.66 -30.74
N HIS A 784 -2.39 -10.70 -31.46
CA HIS A 784 -2.13 -10.81 -32.91
C HIS A 784 -0.67 -11.19 -33.24
N VAL A 785 0.23 -11.25 -32.26
CA VAL A 785 1.67 -11.48 -32.45
C VAL A 785 1.98 -12.96 -32.34
N GLU A 786 2.50 -13.53 -33.43
CA GLU A 786 2.92 -14.94 -33.51
C GLU A 786 4.43 -15.08 -33.32
N ASN A 787 4.84 -16.07 -32.54
CA ASN A 787 6.22 -16.48 -32.43
C ASN A 787 6.33 -18.02 -32.38
N ARG A 788 7.33 -18.59 -33.04
CA ARG A 788 7.48 -20.03 -33.24
C ARG A 788 8.87 -20.50 -32.84
N ILE A 789 8.98 -21.76 -32.44
CA ILE A 789 10.27 -22.42 -32.22
C ILE A 789 10.87 -22.73 -33.60
N GLU A 790 12.08 -22.22 -33.83
CA GLU A 790 12.82 -22.50 -35.06
C GLU A 790 13.36 -23.94 -35.11
N GLY A 791 13.40 -24.49 -36.30
CA GLY A 791 14.05 -25.77 -36.59
C GLY A 791 13.25 -27.01 -36.19
N THR A 792 12.01 -26.89 -35.71
CA THR A 792 11.18 -28.05 -35.34
C THR A 792 10.51 -28.77 -36.52
N LYS A 793 10.40 -28.11 -37.69
CA LYS A 793 9.63 -28.64 -38.82
C LYS A 793 10.31 -29.81 -39.52
N GLN A 794 11.63 -29.77 -39.64
CA GLN A 794 12.45 -30.84 -40.25
C GLN A 794 13.61 -31.14 -39.33
N LEU A 795 13.74 -32.41 -38.93
CA LEU A 795 14.78 -32.87 -38.04
C LEU A 795 15.52 -34.05 -38.64
N LEU A 796 16.84 -34.07 -38.47
CA LEU A 796 17.66 -35.26 -38.68
C LEU A 796 17.90 -35.89 -37.33
N GLU A 797 17.72 -37.19 -37.23
CA GLU A 797 17.93 -37.96 -36.03
C GLU A 797 18.94 -39.07 -36.21
N TYR A 798 19.85 -39.16 -35.27
CA TYR A 798 20.84 -40.24 -35.15
C TYR A 798 20.56 -40.95 -33.83
N LYS A 799 20.38 -42.28 -33.89
CA LYS A 799 20.16 -43.10 -32.72
C LYS A 799 21.16 -44.25 -32.72
N ALA A 800 21.74 -44.55 -31.58
CA ALA A 800 22.59 -45.69 -31.36
C ALA A 800 22.17 -46.40 -30.07
N GLY A 801 22.17 -47.71 -30.08
CA GLY A 801 21.72 -48.51 -28.94
C GLY A 801 22.22 -49.92 -28.94
N ILE A 802 21.92 -50.58 -27.85
CA ILE A 802 22.14 -52.00 -27.64
C ILE A 802 20.92 -52.62 -26.98
N GLU A 803 20.49 -53.76 -27.51
CA GLU A 803 19.51 -54.64 -26.85
C GLU A 803 20.25 -55.88 -26.34
N SER A 804 19.93 -56.30 -25.15
CA SER A 804 20.46 -57.55 -24.58
C SER A 804 19.31 -58.41 -24.06
N GLN A 805 19.35 -59.70 -24.37
CA GLN A 805 18.37 -60.67 -23.95
C GLN A 805 19.07 -61.79 -23.22
N TRP A 806 18.58 -62.14 -22.04
CA TRP A 806 19.05 -63.28 -21.23
C TRP A 806 17.96 -64.32 -21.09
N GLY A 807 18.21 -65.50 -21.66
CA GLY A 807 17.22 -66.58 -21.71
C GLY A 807 15.91 -66.16 -22.42
N SER A 808 14.79 -66.73 -21.99
CA SER A 808 13.46 -66.47 -22.52
C SER A 808 12.69 -65.39 -21.75
N HIS A 809 13.21 -64.86 -20.61
CA HIS A 809 12.42 -64.11 -19.63
C HIS A 809 12.79 -62.64 -19.52
N LEU A 810 14.04 -62.27 -19.80
CA LEU A 810 14.52 -60.93 -19.54
C LEU A 810 15.15 -60.29 -20.79
N ARG A 811 14.68 -59.10 -21.11
CA ARG A 811 15.33 -58.22 -22.11
C ARG A 811 15.57 -56.86 -21.50
N VAL A 812 16.76 -56.28 -21.74
CA VAL A 812 17.16 -54.93 -21.38
C VAL A 812 17.62 -54.21 -22.64
N TRP A 813 17.26 -52.96 -22.81
CA TRP A 813 17.78 -52.13 -23.88
C TRP A 813 18.22 -50.76 -23.35
N PHE A 814 19.20 -50.21 -23.99
CA PHE A 814 19.72 -48.88 -23.77
C PHE A 814 19.98 -48.22 -25.14
N ASN A 815 19.57 -46.95 -25.30
CA ASN A 815 19.92 -46.16 -26.45
C ASN A 815 20.07 -44.69 -26.15
N THR A 816 20.83 -44.02 -27.01
CA THR A 816 20.95 -42.58 -27.08
C THR A 816 20.42 -42.06 -28.42
N THR A 817 19.72 -40.94 -28.40
CA THR A 817 19.11 -40.33 -29.57
C THR A 817 19.52 -38.85 -29.64
N HIS A 818 19.97 -38.41 -30.81
CA HIS A 818 20.36 -37.04 -31.08
C HIS A 818 19.57 -36.49 -32.26
N GLN A 819 18.76 -35.48 -32.05
CA GLN A 819 18.02 -34.77 -33.09
C GLN A 819 18.64 -33.40 -33.35
N ARG A 820 18.71 -33.04 -34.63
CA ARG A 820 19.24 -31.77 -35.13
C ARG A 820 18.24 -31.15 -36.11
N GLY A 821 17.91 -29.87 -35.84
CA GLY A 821 17.13 -29.05 -36.75
C GLY A 821 17.86 -27.79 -37.18
N LYS A 822 17.20 -26.99 -38.01
CA LYS A 822 17.72 -25.66 -38.40
C LYS A 822 17.88 -24.75 -37.18
N GLN A 823 18.63 -23.67 -37.31
CA GLN A 823 18.78 -22.61 -36.32
C GLN A 823 19.17 -23.12 -34.90
N GLN A 824 20.15 -24.07 -34.86
CA GLN A 824 20.70 -24.64 -33.63
C GLN A 824 19.70 -25.48 -32.78
N PHE A 825 18.58 -25.89 -33.32
CA PHE A 825 17.70 -26.81 -32.61
C PHE A 825 18.43 -28.14 -32.33
N LYS A 826 18.39 -28.55 -31.03
CA LYS A 826 19.02 -29.79 -30.53
C LYS A 826 18.09 -30.47 -29.55
N ASP A 827 17.91 -31.78 -29.72
CA ASP A 827 17.23 -32.62 -28.76
C ASP A 827 18.02 -33.91 -28.54
N ASN A 828 18.38 -34.21 -27.32
CA ASN A 828 19.17 -35.38 -26.96
C ASN A 828 18.39 -36.20 -25.93
N GLN A 829 18.41 -37.52 -26.03
CA GLN A 829 17.74 -38.43 -25.15
C GLN A 829 18.59 -39.63 -24.81
N LEU A 830 18.48 -40.09 -23.56
CA LEU A 830 18.91 -41.41 -23.10
C LEU A 830 17.65 -42.22 -22.77
N ASN A 831 17.59 -43.46 -23.20
CA ASN A 831 16.46 -44.31 -23.01
C ASN A 831 16.95 -45.67 -22.48
N LEU A 832 16.41 -46.12 -21.37
CA LEU A 832 16.66 -47.40 -20.73
C LEU A 832 15.33 -48.13 -20.55
N GLY A 833 15.26 -49.38 -20.86
CA GLY A 833 14.07 -50.18 -20.63
C GLY A 833 14.33 -51.65 -20.35
N VAL A 834 13.32 -52.29 -19.84
CA VAL A 834 13.32 -53.70 -19.43
C VAL A 834 11.98 -54.32 -19.81
N ASN A 835 12.04 -55.53 -20.41
CA ASN A 835 10.88 -56.44 -20.58
C ASN A 835 11.05 -57.67 -19.73
N ILE A 836 9.99 -58.13 -19.10
CA ILE A 836 9.89 -59.36 -18.36
C ILE A 836 8.75 -60.21 -18.97
N LEU A 837 9.04 -61.46 -19.25
CA LEU A 837 8.09 -62.44 -19.84
C LEU A 837 7.83 -63.47 -18.75
N PHE A 838 6.57 -63.83 -18.50
CA PHE A 838 6.11 -64.88 -17.55
C PHE A 838 4.89 -65.64 -18.07
#